data_466cef6dc6458ebde2d59747e68a0b4e
#
_entry.id   466cef6dc6458ebde2d59747e68a0b4e
#
_cell.length_a   1.000
_cell.length_b   1.000
_cell.length_c   1.000
_cell.angle_alpha   90.00
_cell.angle_beta   90.00
_cell.angle_gamma   90.00
#
_symmetry.space_group_name_H-M   'P 1'
#
loop_
_entity.id
_entity.type
_entity.pdbx_description
1 polymer ?
#
loop_
_entity_poly.entity_id
_entity_poly.type
_entity_poly.pdbx_seq_one_letter_code
_entity_poly.pdbx_strand_id
1 'polypeptide(L)'
;MAKEMSSKFQPQEVEAGKYQWWVDSGVFHPNEDPNAEPYSIVIPPPNVTGKLHLGHAWDVTLQDMIIRQKRMQGFDTLWLPGMDHAGIATQAKVEEKLRGEGLSRYDLGREKFLEQTWEWKEEYASHIREQWAKMGISVDYRRERFTLDKGLSDAVKKVFVTLYEKGLIYRGEYIINWDPKAKTSLSDIEVIHKDVEGAFYHMNYPLADGSGFLEIATTRPETLLGDTAVAVHPDDERYQALVGKTVILPLMNREIPIIADEYVEQDFGTGVVKITPAHDPNDFEVGNRHNLPRINVMNDDATMNELAGKYEGMDRFAARKAIVKDLEEAGLLVKIEKHLHSVGHSERTDVVVEPRLSKQWFVKMGPLAEQAINAQREEGDNTVNFYPPRFNDAYLRWMENIHDWVISRQLWWGHQIPAWYHKETGEVYVGMEAPSDIENWTQDPDVLDTWFSSALWPFSTMGWPDEEAADYKRYYPTNTLVTGYDILTFWVSRMMFQGLEFTGKRPFKNVLIHGLIRDSQGRKMSKSLGNGVDPMEVIEQYGADALRWFLANGSAPGQDVRYSTDKMDAAWNFINKIWNASRYALMNVGDLTADQVDITGEKTLADKWILTRLNQTIGKVTELFEKFEFGEAGRLLYRFIWDDFCDWYIEMSKETLAGDDEAAKLTTRSILVYVLDNTLRLLHPIMPFVTEEIWQSVPHVGESLVVATYPTVHPEQMDKKAAEEMEFLMDFIRSVRTVRNEMNTPLSKPINIIAKVSDAAHYAVLKENESYIARFSNPEEFVYGEDVEAPSDAVTSVITGAEIYLPLAGLINIEDEIARLEKEAEKLQQEVDRVEKKLSNEKFVAKAPAAVVEAERAKGADYQAQREAVLDRIATLKKI
;
A
#
# COMPACT_ATOMS: atom_id res chain seq x y z
N MET A 1 28.68 -29.88 -13.99
CA MET A 1 29.35 -28.58 -14.19
C MET A 1 28.44 -27.48 -13.77
N ALA A 2 28.86 -26.63 -12.85
CA ALA A 2 28.07 -25.43 -12.49
C ALA A 2 27.82 -24.58 -13.75
N LYS A 3 26.61 -24.07 -13.92
CA LYS A 3 26.25 -23.20 -15.05
C LYS A 3 27.06 -21.91 -14.95
N GLU A 4 27.82 -21.59 -15.97
CA GLU A 4 28.61 -20.35 -15.99
C GLU A 4 27.66 -19.15 -16.07
N MET A 5 27.80 -18.21 -15.13
CA MET A 5 26.98 -16.99 -15.09
C MET A 5 27.42 -16.04 -16.22
N SER A 6 26.45 -15.39 -16.87
CA SER A 6 26.73 -14.37 -17.89
C SER A 6 27.54 -13.19 -17.33
N SER A 7 28.31 -12.51 -18.19
CA SER A 7 29.17 -11.38 -17.77
C SER A 7 28.36 -10.15 -17.31
N LYS A 8 27.10 -10.06 -17.69
CA LYS A 8 26.20 -8.96 -17.34
C LYS A 8 24.88 -9.51 -16.82
N PHE A 9 24.34 -8.85 -15.83
CA PHE A 9 22.97 -9.10 -15.38
C PHE A 9 21.98 -8.63 -16.44
N GLN A 10 21.09 -9.53 -16.89
CA GLN A 10 20.01 -9.24 -17.82
C GLN A 10 18.72 -9.85 -17.26
N PRO A 11 17.81 -9.02 -16.72
CA PRO A 11 16.60 -9.54 -16.03
C PRO A 11 15.75 -10.43 -16.92
N GLN A 12 15.59 -10.10 -18.20
CA GLN A 12 14.78 -10.87 -19.14
C GLN A 12 15.31 -12.30 -19.35
N GLU A 13 16.63 -12.49 -19.38
CA GLU A 13 17.25 -13.81 -19.47
C GLU A 13 17.11 -14.60 -18.18
N VAL A 14 17.23 -13.93 -17.02
CA VAL A 14 17.12 -14.52 -15.69
C VAL A 14 15.68 -14.99 -15.42
N GLU A 15 14.71 -14.22 -15.86
CA GLU A 15 13.28 -14.49 -15.62
C GLU A 15 12.68 -15.48 -16.64
N ALA A 16 13.27 -15.60 -17.83
CA ALA A 16 12.72 -16.41 -18.90
C ALA A 16 12.50 -17.89 -18.49
N GLY A 17 11.25 -18.34 -18.57
CA GLY A 17 10.85 -19.72 -18.29
C GLY A 17 10.93 -20.15 -16.83
N LYS A 18 11.51 -19.35 -15.94
CA LYS A 18 11.73 -19.72 -14.54
C LYS A 18 10.44 -19.88 -13.75
N TYR A 19 9.49 -18.98 -13.92
CA TYR A 19 8.20 -19.06 -13.24
C TYR A 19 7.43 -20.33 -13.65
N GLN A 20 7.38 -20.65 -14.93
CA GLN A 20 6.73 -21.86 -15.41
C GLN A 20 7.42 -23.12 -14.86
N TRP A 21 8.74 -23.12 -14.79
CA TRP A 21 9.50 -24.21 -14.19
C TRP A 21 9.12 -24.42 -12.70
N TRP A 22 8.99 -23.34 -11.90
CA TRP A 22 8.53 -23.44 -10.52
C TRP A 22 7.12 -24.02 -10.42
N VAL A 23 6.20 -23.55 -11.27
CA VAL A 23 4.81 -24.05 -11.29
C VAL A 23 4.77 -25.54 -11.64
N ASP A 24 5.48 -25.94 -12.70
CA ASP A 24 5.51 -27.34 -13.17
C ASP A 24 6.19 -28.27 -12.16
N SER A 25 7.18 -27.80 -11.42
CA SER A 25 7.85 -28.54 -10.36
C SER A 25 7.02 -28.67 -9.07
N GLY A 26 5.90 -27.99 -8.95
CA GLY A 26 5.01 -28.03 -7.79
C GLY A 26 5.58 -27.42 -6.50
N VAL A 27 6.64 -26.63 -6.59
CA VAL A 27 7.32 -26.03 -5.41
C VAL A 27 6.48 -24.97 -4.69
N PHE A 28 5.39 -24.51 -5.29
CA PHE A 28 4.45 -23.58 -4.66
C PHE A 28 3.32 -24.26 -3.90
N HIS A 29 3.22 -25.58 -3.99
CA HIS A 29 2.20 -26.34 -3.29
C HIS A 29 2.52 -26.45 -1.80
N PRO A 30 1.49 -26.53 -0.92
CA PRO A 30 1.70 -26.98 0.45
C PRO A 30 2.48 -28.29 0.50
N ASN A 31 3.32 -28.48 1.51
CA ASN A 31 4.08 -29.72 1.66
C ASN A 31 3.23 -30.88 2.17
N GLU A 32 2.04 -30.57 2.72
CA GLU A 32 1.04 -31.53 3.24
C GLU A 32 1.61 -32.46 4.34
N ASP A 33 2.71 -32.07 4.98
CA ASP A 33 3.24 -32.80 6.13
C ASP A 33 2.34 -32.56 7.36
N PRO A 34 1.69 -33.61 7.90
CA PRO A 34 0.81 -33.42 9.06
C PRO A 34 1.54 -33.00 10.34
N ASN A 35 2.87 -33.13 10.38
CA ASN A 35 3.70 -32.71 11.52
C ASN A 35 4.18 -31.26 11.37
N ALA A 36 4.12 -30.68 10.17
CA ALA A 36 4.46 -29.29 9.95
C ALA A 36 3.32 -28.38 10.43
N GLU A 37 3.68 -27.25 11.01
CA GLU A 37 2.70 -26.22 11.39
C GLU A 37 2.12 -25.57 10.12
N PRO A 38 0.78 -25.47 9.99
CA PRO A 38 0.17 -24.83 8.84
C PRO A 38 0.37 -23.30 8.89
N TYR A 39 0.60 -22.72 7.73
CA TYR A 39 0.60 -21.27 7.54
C TYR A 39 -0.15 -20.91 6.28
N SER A 40 -1.19 -20.10 6.42
CA SER A 40 -2.06 -19.78 5.29
C SER A 40 -2.29 -18.28 5.13
N ILE A 41 -2.37 -17.88 3.88
CA ILE A 41 -2.83 -16.56 3.43
C ILE A 41 -3.83 -16.79 2.30
N VAL A 42 -4.95 -16.08 2.32
CA VAL A 42 -5.81 -15.92 1.16
C VAL A 42 -5.47 -14.59 0.49
N ILE A 43 -5.28 -14.60 -0.81
CA ILE A 43 -4.97 -13.38 -1.55
C ILE A 43 -6.17 -12.43 -1.46
N PRO A 44 -5.98 -11.10 -1.29
CA PRO A 44 -7.04 -10.16 -1.57
C PRO A 44 -7.46 -10.31 -3.03
N PRO A 45 -8.68 -10.82 -3.31
CA PRO A 45 -9.04 -11.19 -4.66
C PRO A 45 -9.17 -9.94 -5.54
N PRO A 46 -8.32 -9.75 -6.56
CA PRO A 46 -8.43 -8.59 -7.43
C PRO A 46 -9.73 -8.64 -8.23
N ASN A 47 -10.26 -7.45 -8.48
CA ASN A 47 -11.44 -7.25 -9.30
C ASN A 47 -11.13 -7.55 -10.78
N VAL A 48 -11.99 -8.32 -11.45
CA VAL A 48 -11.87 -8.62 -12.88
C VAL A 48 -12.28 -7.44 -13.78
N THR A 49 -11.96 -6.22 -13.35
CA THR A 49 -12.33 -4.96 -14.05
C THR A 49 -11.24 -4.41 -14.95
N GLY A 50 -10.02 -4.93 -14.83
CA GLY A 50 -8.88 -4.45 -15.58
C GLY A 50 -7.57 -5.08 -15.14
N LYS A 51 -6.47 -4.54 -15.66
CA LYS A 51 -5.12 -4.96 -15.31
C LYS A 51 -4.74 -4.48 -13.90
N LEU A 52 -3.86 -5.23 -13.24
CA LEU A 52 -3.30 -4.87 -11.95
C LEU A 52 -2.43 -3.61 -12.06
N HIS A 53 -2.42 -2.81 -11.01
CA HIS A 53 -1.58 -1.61 -10.87
C HIS A 53 -0.53 -1.79 -9.76
N LEU A 54 0.34 -0.78 -9.55
CA LEU A 54 1.41 -0.84 -8.55
C LEU A 54 0.94 -1.15 -7.13
N GLY A 55 -0.25 -0.71 -6.74
CA GLY A 55 -0.81 -1.04 -5.42
C GLY A 55 -1.05 -2.54 -5.25
N HIS A 56 -1.59 -3.21 -6.27
CA HIS A 56 -1.72 -4.67 -6.27
C HIS A 56 -0.36 -5.37 -6.28
N ALA A 57 0.61 -4.82 -7.04
CA ALA A 57 1.97 -5.36 -7.06
C ALA A 57 2.62 -5.31 -5.66
N TRP A 58 2.40 -4.23 -4.92
CA TRP A 58 2.89 -4.12 -3.55
C TRP A 58 2.22 -5.12 -2.61
N ASP A 59 0.90 -5.18 -2.64
CA ASP A 59 0.10 -6.08 -1.82
C ASP A 59 0.55 -7.55 -1.98
N VAL A 60 0.63 -8.05 -3.21
CA VAL A 60 1.05 -9.44 -3.47
C VAL A 60 2.54 -9.68 -3.19
N THR A 61 3.40 -8.66 -3.34
CA THR A 61 4.82 -8.79 -3.00
C THR A 61 5.01 -9.03 -1.50
N LEU A 62 4.30 -8.30 -0.64
CA LEU A 62 4.38 -8.48 0.81
C LEU A 62 3.90 -9.88 1.23
N GLN A 63 2.83 -10.37 0.63
CA GLN A 63 2.31 -11.71 0.88
C GLN A 63 3.29 -12.78 0.42
N ASP A 64 3.87 -12.64 -0.77
CA ASP A 64 4.83 -13.58 -1.32
C ASP A 64 6.10 -13.68 -0.46
N MET A 65 6.58 -12.54 0.05
CA MET A 65 7.71 -12.52 0.97
C MET A 65 7.45 -13.33 2.24
N ILE A 66 6.27 -13.18 2.84
CA ILE A 66 5.86 -13.93 4.03
C ILE A 66 5.79 -15.42 3.69
N ILE A 67 5.08 -15.78 2.64
CA ILE A 67 4.88 -17.18 2.25
C ILE A 67 6.20 -17.86 1.88
N ARG A 68 7.09 -17.20 1.13
CA ARG A 68 8.39 -17.77 0.77
C ARG A 68 9.25 -18.02 2.00
N GLN A 69 9.31 -17.07 2.93
CA GLN A 69 10.03 -17.26 4.18
C GLN A 69 9.44 -18.44 4.98
N LYS A 70 8.15 -18.48 5.19
CA LYS A 70 7.48 -19.54 5.97
C LYS A 70 7.66 -20.92 5.32
N ARG A 71 7.59 -21.00 4.00
CA ARG A 71 7.86 -22.24 3.25
C ARG A 71 9.30 -22.72 3.50
N MET A 72 10.26 -21.84 3.39
CA MET A 72 11.67 -22.15 3.65
C MET A 72 11.91 -22.53 5.13
N GLN A 73 11.14 -21.98 6.07
CA GLN A 73 11.17 -22.36 7.50
C GLN A 73 10.53 -23.72 7.80
N GLY A 74 9.95 -24.38 6.80
CA GLY A 74 9.37 -25.72 6.94
C GLY A 74 7.90 -25.75 7.31
N PHE A 75 7.19 -24.62 7.32
CA PHE A 75 5.75 -24.59 7.49
C PHE A 75 5.03 -25.27 6.31
N ASP A 76 3.88 -25.86 6.60
CA ASP A 76 2.93 -26.29 5.57
C ASP A 76 2.15 -25.08 5.07
N THR A 77 2.68 -24.43 4.02
CA THR A 77 2.18 -23.14 3.56
C THR A 77 1.13 -23.29 2.48
N LEU A 78 -0.01 -22.62 2.68
CA LEU A 78 -1.01 -22.41 1.64
C LEU A 78 -1.15 -20.92 1.35
N TRP A 79 -0.84 -20.50 0.12
CA TRP A 79 -1.25 -19.20 -0.41
C TRP A 79 -2.30 -19.41 -1.49
N LEU A 80 -3.55 -19.16 -1.12
CA LEU A 80 -4.72 -19.40 -1.96
C LEU A 80 -5.00 -18.21 -2.86
N PRO A 81 -4.93 -18.38 -4.21
CA PRO A 81 -5.26 -17.33 -5.16
C PRO A 81 -6.75 -17.29 -5.47
N GLY A 82 -7.18 -16.18 -6.02
CA GLY A 82 -8.52 -16.04 -6.57
C GLY A 82 -8.83 -14.62 -6.99
N MET A 83 -10.06 -14.42 -7.44
CA MET A 83 -10.52 -13.15 -8.00
C MET A 83 -11.94 -12.83 -7.54
N ASP A 84 -12.27 -11.54 -7.51
CA ASP A 84 -13.59 -11.04 -7.17
C ASP A 84 -14.36 -10.65 -8.43
N HIS A 85 -15.65 -10.98 -8.46
CA HIS A 85 -16.54 -10.61 -9.57
C HIS A 85 -16.82 -9.10 -9.63
N ALA A 86 -16.60 -8.36 -8.53
CA ALA A 86 -16.64 -6.91 -8.45
C ALA A 86 -17.95 -6.25 -8.93
N GLY A 87 -19.07 -6.92 -8.75
CA GLY A 87 -20.45 -6.42 -8.96
C GLY A 87 -20.61 -5.21 -9.87
N ILE A 88 -20.80 -4.04 -9.27
CA ILE A 88 -21.03 -2.77 -9.96
C ILE A 88 -19.90 -2.45 -10.96
N ALA A 89 -18.65 -2.61 -10.54
CA ALA A 89 -17.51 -2.17 -11.34
C ALA A 89 -17.33 -3.02 -12.62
N THR A 90 -17.48 -4.34 -12.53
CA THR A 90 -17.40 -5.22 -13.70
C THR A 90 -18.59 -5.01 -14.64
N GLN A 91 -19.80 -4.94 -14.11
CA GLN A 91 -20.99 -4.66 -14.91
C GLN A 91 -20.87 -3.33 -15.64
N ALA A 92 -20.43 -2.26 -14.96
CA ALA A 92 -20.22 -0.95 -15.58
C ALA A 92 -19.24 -1.02 -16.77
N LYS A 93 -18.17 -1.83 -16.67
CA LYS A 93 -17.19 -2.01 -17.73
C LYS A 93 -17.76 -2.74 -18.94
N VAL A 94 -18.55 -3.78 -18.72
CA VAL A 94 -19.22 -4.50 -19.80
C VAL A 94 -20.30 -3.63 -20.46
N GLU A 95 -21.07 -2.85 -19.69
CA GLU A 95 -22.03 -1.89 -20.22
C GLU A 95 -21.34 -0.76 -21.03
N GLU A 96 -20.15 -0.30 -20.58
CA GLU A 96 -19.34 0.66 -21.33
C GLU A 96 -18.92 0.10 -22.71
N LYS A 97 -18.46 -1.16 -22.75
CA LYS A 97 -18.12 -1.86 -23.99
C LYS A 97 -19.34 -1.95 -24.93
N LEU A 98 -20.49 -2.37 -24.40
CA LEU A 98 -21.73 -2.45 -25.17
C LEU A 98 -22.17 -1.09 -25.75
N ARG A 99 -22.08 -0.02 -24.97
CA ARG A 99 -22.37 1.34 -25.47
C ARG A 99 -21.46 1.74 -26.63
N GLY A 100 -20.19 1.34 -26.61
CA GLY A 100 -19.27 1.51 -27.74
C GLY A 100 -19.69 0.79 -28.99
N GLU A 101 -20.46 -0.29 -28.84
CA GLU A 101 -21.06 -1.09 -29.92
C GLU A 101 -22.49 -0.64 -30.29
N GLY A 102 -23.02 0.39 -29.63
CA GLY A 102 -24.38 0.91 -29.84
C GLY A 102 -25.46 0.06 -29.19
N LEU A 103 -25.11 -0.77 -28.21
CA LEU A 103 -26.01 -1.69 -27.52
C LEU A 103 -26.14 -1.35 -26.05
N SER A 104 -27.23 -1.81 -25.41
CA SER A 104 -27.45 -1.81 -23.98
C SER A 104 -27.65 -3.24 -23.46
N ARG A 105 -27.53 -3.46 -22.16
CA ARG A 105 -27.86 -4.77 -21.56
C ARG A 105 -29.31 -5.19 -21.79
N TYR A 106 -30.21 -4.22 -21.94
CA TYR A 106 -31.62 -4.48 -22.19
C TYR A 106 -31.90 -5.01 -23.59
N ASP A 107 -31.06 -4.62 -24.57
CA ASP A 107 -31.15 -5.15 -25.96
C ASP A 107 -30.74 -6.62 -26.02
N LEU A 108 -29.80 -7.04 -25.15
CA LEU A 108 -29.34 -8.42 -25.07
C LEU A 108 -30.25 -9.31 -24.18
N GLY A 109 -30.82 -8.75 -23.14
CA GLY A 109 -31.44 -9.49 -22.03
C GLY A 109 -30.43 -10.07 -21.04
N ARG A 110 -30.93 -10.47 -19.87
CA ARG A 110 -30.10 -10.89 -18.74
C ARG A 110 -29.15 -12.05 -19.08
N GLU A 111 -29.64 -13.07 -19.70
CA GLU A 111 -28.87 -14.30 -20.00
C GLU A 111 -27.68 -14.00 -20.91
N LYS A 112 -27.89 -13.34 -22.06
CA LYS A 112 -26.81 -13.01 -22.99
C LYS A 112 -25.84 -11.96 -22.42
N PHE A 113 -26.35 -11.02 -21.62
CA PHE A 113 -25.50 -10.07 -20.93
C PHE A 113 -24.55 -10.78 -19.95
N LEU A 114 -25.04 -11.75 -19.19
CA LEU A 114 -24.23 -12.55 -18.27
C LEU A 114 -23.19 -13.40 -19.04
N GLU A 115 -23.56 -13.99 -20.17
CA GLU A 115 -22.60 -14.70 -21.02
C GLU A 115 -21.42 -13.80 -21.43
N GLN A 116 -21.68 -12.59 -21.90
CA GLN A 116 -20.62 -11.63 -22.24
C GLN A 116 -19.81 -11.18 -21.05
N THR A 117 -20.42 -11.08 -19.88
CA THR A 117 -19.71 -10.72 -18.65
C THR A 117 -18.78 -11.86 -18.18
N TRP A 118 -19.20 -13.12 -18.36
CA TRP A 118 -18.32 -14.27 -18.11
C TRP A 118 -17.15 -14.33 -19.09
N GLU A 119 -17.34 -13.99 -20.39
CA GLU A 119 -16.25 -13.87 -21.37
C GLU A 119 -15.26 -12.77 -20.95
N TRP A 120 -15.76 -11.62 -20.54
CA TRP A 120 -14.97 -10.53 -19.97
C TRP A 120 -14.13 -11.00 -18.78
N LYS A 121 -14.76 -11.72 -17.84
CA LYS A 121 -14.08 -12.28 -16.67
C LYS A 121 -12.94 -13.21 -17.07
N GLU A 122 -13.13 -14.10 -18.01
CA GLU A 122 -12.08 -15.03 -18.44
C GLU A 122 -10.89 -14.31 -19.09
N GLU A 123 -11.16 -13.30 -19.90
CA GLU A 123 -10.13 -12.46 -20.52
C GLU A 123 -9.26 -11.77 -19.45
N TYR A 124 -9.88 -11.07 -18.53
CA TYR A 124 -9.14 -10.33 -17.49
C TYR A 124 -8.51 -11.24 -16.44
N ALA A 125 -9.11 -12.38 -16.14
CA ALA A 125 -8.49 -13.39 -15.28
C ALA A 125 -7.18 -13.92 -15.90
N SER A 126 -7.15 -14.13 -17.21
CA SER A 126 -5.92 -14.51 -17.92
C SER A 126 -4.84 -13.44 -17.79
N HIS A 127 -5.17 -12.18 -18.02
CA HIS A 127 -4.23 -11.07 -17.85
C HIS A 127 -3.68 -10.97 -16.42
N ILE A 128 -4.53 -11.14 -15.42
CA ILE A 128 -4.12 -11.11 -14.01
C ILE A 128 -3.13 -12.24 -13.71
N ARG A 129 -3.40 -13.47 -14.18
CA ARG A 129 -2.48 -14.61 -14.01
C ARG A 129 -1.12 -14.37 -14.70
N GLU A 130 -1.13 -13.77 -15.89
CA GLU A 130 0.11 -13.38 -16.58
C GLU A 130 0.91 -12.32 -15.80
N GLN A 131 0.22 -11.34 -15.21
CA GLN A 131 0.86 -10.34 -14.37
C GLN A 131 1.44 -10.96 -13.09
N TRP A 132 0.71 -11.87 -12.45
CA TRP A 132 1.19 -12.63 -11.30
C TRP A 132 2.43 -13.47 -11.64
N ALA A 133 2.43 -14.12 -12.81
CA ALA A 133 3.57 -14.88 -13.30
C ALA A 133 4.82 -14.01 -13.48
N LYS A 134 4.67 -12.84 -14.11
CA LYS A 134 5.76 -11.87 -14.28
C LYS A 134 6.29 -11.33 -12.96
N MET A 135 5.44 -11.18 -11.94
CA MET A 135 5.86 -10.77 -10.60
C MET A 135 6.49 -11.89 -9.78
N GLY A 136 6.34 -13.15 -10.21
CA GLY A 136 6.92 -14.30 -9.53
C GLY A 136 6.20 -14.73 -8.26
N ILE A 137 4.90 -14.45 -8.11
CA ILE A 137 4.17 -14.80 -6.89
C ILE A 137 3.93 -16.30 -6.78
N SER A 138 4.08 -16.85 -5.58
CA SER A 138 4.12 -18.30 -5.31
C SER A 138 2.80 -18.87 -4.80
N VAL A 139 1.71 -18.58 -5.51
CA VAL A 139 0.36 -19.09 -5.19
C VAL A 139 0.14 -20.54 -5.63
N ASP A 140 -0.73 -21.27 -4.95
CA ASP A 140 -1.17 -22.60 -5.37
C ASP A 140 -2.38 -22.51 -6.31
N TYR A 141 -2.13 -22.48 -7.62
CA TYR A 141 -3.19 -22.41 -8.65
C TYR A 141 -4.18 -23.57 -8.65
N ARG A 142 -3.88 -24.71 -8.05
CA ARG A 142 -4.82 -25.83 -7.90
C ARG A 142 -6.03 -25.45 -7.05
N ARG A 143 -5.87 -24.43 -6.20
CA ARG A 143 -6.89 -23.94 -5.27
C ARG A 143 -7.44 -22.58 -5.65
N GLU A 144 -7.21 -22.13 -6.89
CA GLU A 144 -7.75 -20.85 -7.37
C GLU A 144 -9.28 -20.83 -7.28
N ARG A 145 -9.81 -19.77 -6.69
CA ARG A 145 -11.25 -19.58 -6.49
C ARG A 145 -11.73 -18.28 -7.15
N PHE A 146 -13.02 -18.24 -7.41
CA PHE A 146 -13.72 -17.07 -7.91
C PHE A 146 -15.01 -16.87 -7.10
N THR A 147 -15.31 -15.63 -6.73
CA THR A 147 -16.45 -15.33 -5.84
C THR A 147 -17.81 -15.77 -6.36
N LEU A 148 -17.97 -16.01 -7.67
CA LEU A 148 -19.18 -16.57 -8.28
C LEU A 148 -19.06 -18.07 -8.60
N ASP A 149 -18.00 -18.76 -8.20
CA ASP A 149 -17.96 -20.21 -8.40
C ASP A 149 -19.05 -20.91 -7.55
N LYS A 150 -19.32 -22.16 -7.89
CA LYS A 150 -20.44 -22.90 -7.26
C LYS A 150 -20.29 -22.98 -5.73
N GLY A 151 -19.11 -23.33 -5.23
CA GLY A 151 -18.90 -23.51 -3.79
C GLY A 151 -19.06 -22.20 -3.01
N LEU A 152 -18.51 -21.09 -3.55
CA LEU A 152 -18.66 -19.79 -2.93
C LEU A 152 -20.10 -19.27 -3.03
N SER A 153 -20.80 -19.54 -4.13
CA SER A 153 -22.21 -19.21 -4.29
C SER A 153 -23.11 -19.97 -3.29
N ASP A 154 -22.82 -21.23 -3.03
CA ASP A 154 -23.53 -22.02 -2.02
C ASP A 154 -23.27 -21.45 -0.60
N ALA A 155 -22.06 -21.03 -0.30
CA ALA A 155 -21.72 -20.36 0.95
C ALA A 155 -22.48 -19.04 1.13
N VAL A 156 -22.57 -18.21 0.09
CA VAL A 156 -23.33 -16.94 0.10
C VAL A 156 -24.80 -17.18 0.37
N LYS A 157 -25.42 -18.15 -0.30
CA LYS A 157 -26.82 -18.52 -0.04
C LYS A 157 -27.00 -18.99 1.41
N LYS A 158 -26.09 -19.82 1.92
CA LYS A 158 -26.15 -20.29 3.31
C LYS A 158 -26.11 -19.15 4.30
N VAL A 159 -25.24 -18.16 4.09
CA VAL A 159 -25.14 -16.97 4.94
C VAL A 159 -26.41 -16.16 4.88
N PHE A 160 -26.92 -15.86 3.69
CA PHE A 160 -28.14 -15.08 3.52
C PHE A 160 -29.36 -15.73 4.22
N VAL A 161 -29.59 -17.02 3.96
CA VAL A 161 -30.70 -17.77 4.55
C VAL A 161 -30.59 -17.82 6.07
N THR A 162 -29.39 -18.11 6.59
CA THR A 162 -29.16 -18.20 8.05
C THR A 162 -29.37 -16.85 8.73
N LEU A 163 -28.88 -15.76 8.18
CA LEU A 163 -29.10 -14.41 8.76
C LEU A 163 -30.59 -14.00 8.68
N TYR A 164 -31.27 -14.39 7.61
CA TYR A 164 -32.72 -14.15 7.49
C TYR A 164 -33.53 -14.91 8.55
N GLU A 165 -33.22 -16.19 8.74
CA GLU A 165 -33.86 -17.03 9.78
C GLU A 165 -33.60 -16.51 11.20
N LYS A 166 -32.45 -15.90 11.45
CA LYS A 166 -32.12 -15.24 12.71
C LYS A 166 -32.76 -13.84 12.87
N GLY A 167 -33.50 -13.35 11.86
CA GLY A 167 -34.05 -12.00 11.86
C GLY A 167 -33.03 -10.87 11.71
N LEU A 168 -31.83 -11.20 11.26
CA LEU A 168 -30.73 -10.24 11.01
C LEU A 168 -30.70 -9.71 9.56
N ILE A 169 -31.40 -10.37 8.65
CA ILE A 169 -31.69 -9.84 7.32
C ILE A 169 -33.18 -9.52 7.23
N TYR A 170 -33.51 -8.33 6.74
CA TYR A 170 -34.87 -7.86 6.56
C TYR A 170 -35.00 -7.01 5.28
N ARG A 171 -36.22 -6.88 4.78
CA ARG A 171 -36.54 -6.03 3.65
C ARG A 171 -37.37 -4.84 4.13
N GLY A 172 -36.95 -3.64 3.82
CA GLY A 172 -37.59 -2.41 4.26
C GLY A 172 -37.50 -1.28 3.24
N GLU A 173 -38.37 -0.28 3.41
CA GLU A 173 -38.33 0.92 2.60
C GLU A 173 -37.70 2.06 3.40
N TYR A 174 -36.54 2.54 2.93
CA TYR A 174 -35.78 3.60 3.56
C TYR A 174 -35.19 4.55 2.50
N ILE A 175 -34.70 5.70 2.94
CA ILE A 175 -33.87 6.55 2.13
C ILE A 175 -32.48 5.89 2.06
N ILE A 176 -32.04 5.64 0.87
CA ILE A 176 -30.74 5.03 0.58
C ILE A 176 -29.91 5.94 -0.33
N ASN A 177 -28.61 5.74 -0.35
CA ASN A 177 -27.74 6.33 -1.34
C ASN A 177 -27.94 5.62 -2.69
N TRP A 178 -28.21 6.40 -3.72
CA TRP A 178 -28.49 5.88 -5.06
C TRP A 178 -27.53 6.44 -6.09
N ASP A 179 -26.95 5.56 -6.91
CA ASP A 179 -26.13 5.94 -8.06
C ASP A 179 -27.03 6.02 -9.30
N PRO A 180 -27.34 7.23 -9.82
CA PRO A 180 -28.27 7.36 -10.96
C PRO A 180 -27.64 6.94 -12.30
N LYS A 181 -26.33 6.88 -12.39
CA LYS A 181 -25.63 6.41 -13.61
C LYS A 181 -25.59 4.88 -13.67
N ALA A 182 -25.25 4.23 -12.59
CA ALA A 182 -25.27 2.77 -12.48
C ALA A 182 -26.69 2.23 -12.23
N LYS A 183 -27.63 3.08 -11.83
CA LYS A 183 -29.02 2.75 -11.46
C LYS A 183 -29.11 1.67 -10.38
N THR A 184 -28.37 1.86 -9.30
CA THR A 184 -28.28 0.92 -8.19
C THR A 184 -28.04 1.63 -6.86
N SER A 185 -28.42 0.95 -5.77
CA SER A 185 -28.13 1.38 -4.40
C SER A 185 -26.63 1.31 -4.11
N LEU A 186 -26.21 2.15 -3.19
CA LEU A 186 -24.86 2.20 -2.62
C LEU A 186 -24.97 2.05 -1.09
N SER A 187 -23.97 1.44 -0.48
CA SER A 187 -23.76 1.53 0.96
C SER A 187 -23.08 2.86 1.32
N ASP A 188 -23.18 3.29 2.59
CA ASP A 188 -22.65 4.59 3.03
C ASP A 188 -21.15 4.76 2.76
N ILE A 189 -20.38 3.68 2.88
CA ILE A 189 -18.95 3.69 2.64
C ILE A 189 -18.55 3.78 1.16
N GLU A 190 -19.47 3.57 0.22
CA GLU A 190 -19.29 3.76 -1.22
C GLU A 190 -19.53 5.21 -1.67
N VAL A 191 -19.79 6.10 -0.71
CA VAL A 191 -20.06 7.53 -0.96
C VAL A 191 -18.84 8.36 -0.54
N ILE A 192 -18.20 9.01 -1.52
CA ILE A 192 -17.07 9.91 -1.29
C ILE A 192 -17.58 11.33 -1.25
N HIS A 193 -17.34 12.02 -0.13
CA HIS A 193 -17.73 13.41 0.01
C HIS A 193 -16.65 14.35 -0.59
N LYS A 194 -17.11 15.26 -1.43
CA LYS A 194 -16.26 16.29 -2.06
C LYS A 194 -16.83 17.67 -1.77
N ASP A 195 -15.96 18.62 -1.47
CA ASP A 195 -16.36 20.01 -1.34
C ASP A 195 -16.65 20.60 -2.72
N VAL A 196 -17.87 21.09 -2.90
CA VAL A 196 -18.38 21.64 -4.17
C VAL A 196 -18.88 23.06 -3.95
N GLU A 197 -18.56 23.96 -4.87
CA GLU A 197 -19.18 25.27 -4.92
C GLU A 197 -20.64 25.15 -5.37
N GLY A 198 -21.55 25.36 -4.43
CA GLY A 198 -22.97 25.38 -4.64
C GLY A 198 -23.61 26.70 -4.20
N ALA A 199 -24.89 26.66 -3.88
CA ALA A 199 -25.59 27.81 -3.38
C ALA A 199 -26.73 27.41 -2.41
N PHE A 200 -27.07 28.31 -1.49
CA PHE A 200 -28.34 28.33 -0.84
C PHE A 200 -29.31 29.19 -1.66
N TYR A 201 -30.44 28.58 -2.00
CA TYR A 201 -31.52 29.24 -2.69
C TYR A 201 -32.57 29.61 -1.66
N HIS A 202 -32.74 30.89 -1.44
CA HIS A 202 -33.73 31.44 -0.50
C HIS A 202 -35.04 31.73 -1.24
N MET A 203 -36.16 31.23 -0.74
CA MET A 203 -37.46 31.36 -1.38
C MET A 203 -38.59 31.45 -0.36
N ASN A 204 -39.69 32.12 -0.74
CA ASN A 204 -40.85 32.33 0.07
C ASN A 204 -41.94 31.28 -0.21
N TYR A 205 -42.41 30.61 0.82
CA TYR A 205 -43.57 29.77 0.78
C TYR A 205 -44.78 30.57 1.33
N PRO A 206 -45.77 30.95 0.49
CA PRO A 206 -46.89 31.74 0.94
C PRO A 206 -47.76 30.98 1.94
N LEU A 207 -48.21 31.65 3.00
CA LEU A 207 -49.21 31.09 3.90
C LEU A 207 -50.54 30.93 3.16
N ALA A 208 -51.23 29.81 3.37
CA ALA A 208 -52.48 29.52 2.69
C ALA A 208 -53.61 30.51 3.00
N ASP A 209 -53.59 31.14 4.19
CA ASP A 209 -54.52 32.18 4.59
C ASP A 209 -54.21 33.56 4.01
N GLY A 210 -53.13 33.72 3.24
CA GLY A 210 -52.71 34.96 2.62
C GLY A 210 -52.08 35.96 3.58
N SER A 211 -51.80 35.59 4.84
CA SER A 211 -51.30 36.51 5.86
C SER A 211 -49.78 36.80 5.76
N GLY A 212 -49.07 36.12 4.87
CA GLY A 212 -47.66 36.31 4.71
C GLY A 212 -46.95 35.09 4.05
N PHE A 213 -45.70 34.85 4.40
CA PHE A 213 -44.93 33.76 3.88
C PHE A 213 -43.90 33.27 4.91
N LEU A 214 -43.41 32.06 4.69
CA LEU A 214 -42.21 31.54 5.36
C LEU A 214 -41.04 31.51 4.37
N GLU A 215 -39.93 32.13 4.75
CA GLU A 215 -38.70 32.02 3.98
C GLU A 215 -37.96 30.74 4.31
N ILE A 216 -37.64 29.96 3.31
CA ILE A 216 -36.79 28.77 3.43
C ILE A 216 -35.53 28.95 2.60
N ALA A 217 -34.47 28.21 2.95
CA ALA A 217 -33.26 28.12 2.19
C ALA A 217 -32.87 26.66 1.95
N THR A 218 -32.53 26.30 0.72
CA THR A 218 -32.13 24.94 0.34
C THR A 218 -31.00 24.94 -0.65
N THR A 219 -30.15 23.92 -0.58
CA THR A 219 -29.13 23.68 -1.61
C THR A 219 -29.67 22.84 -2.79
N ARG A 220 -30.87 22.29 -2.64
CA ARG A 220 -31.51 21.35 -3.59
C ARG A 220 -32.91 21.81 -4.00
N PRO A 221 -33.06 22.87 -4.79
CA PRO A 221 -34.40 23.37 -5.20
C PRO A 221 -35.23 22.33 -5.98
N GLU A 222 -34.57 21.40 -6.69
CA GLU A 222 -35.26 20.36 -7.48
C GLU A 222 -36.10 19.41 -6.62
N THR A 223 -35.81 19.25 -5.35
CA THR A 223 -36.60 18.38 -4.45
C THR A 223 -37.82 19.07 -3.88
N LEU A 224 -37.93 20.39 -3.98
CA LEU A 224 -39.04 21.18 -3.52
C LEU A 224 -40.42 20.64 -3.99
N LEU A 225 -40.46 20.12 -5.22
CA LEU A 225 -41.67 19.55 -5.82
C LEU A 225 -42.27 18.40 -5.02
N GLY A 226 -41.45 17.72 -4.22
CA GLY A 226 -41.85 16.61 -3.33
C GLY A 226 -42.06 16.99 -1.87
N ASP A 227 -42.05 18.26 -1.52
CA ASP A 227 -42.25 18.72 -0.14
C ASP A 227 -43.61 18.32 0.40
N THR A 228 -43.66 17.86 1.65
CA THR A 228 -44.90 17.44 2.33
C THR A 228 -45.12 18.18 3.64
N ALA A 229 -44.17 18.97 4.09
CA ALA A 229 -44.28 19.86 5.23
C ALA A 229 -43.21 20.95 5.22
N VAL A 230 -43.43 21.95 6.08
CA VAL A 230 -42.41 22.90 6.49
C VAL A 230 -42.26 22.79 8.01
N ALA A 231 -41.05 22.68 8.50
CA ALA A 231 -40.76 22.50 9.93
C ALA A 231 -40.11 23.74 10.54
N VAL A 232 -40.49 24.04 11.78
CA VAL A 232 -39.91 25.07 12.65
C VAL A 232 -39.57 24.45 14.00
N HIS A 233 -38.65 25.06 14.74
CA HIS A 233 -38.36 24.60 16.09
C HIS A 233 -39.55 24.89 17.04
N PRO A 234 -39.90 23.97 17.97
CA PRO A 234 -41.04 24.17 18.89
C PRO A 234 -40.91 25.43 19.74
N ASP A 235 -39.72 25.83 20.13
CA ASP A 235 -39.41 26.96 20.98
C ASP A 235 -39.12 28.27 20.20
N ASP A 236 -39.22 28.25 18.87
CA ASP A 236 -38.95 29.46 18.07
C ASP A 236 -40.16 30.40 18.10
N GLU A 237 -40.04 31.45 18.90
CA GLU A 237 -41.12 32.44 19.10
C GLU A 237 -41.57 33.12 17.80
N ARG A 238 -40.69 33.18 16.78
CA ARG A 238 -41.01 33.75 15.46
C ARG A 238 -42.11 33.02 14.74
N TYR A 239 -42.22 31.71 14.96
CA TYR A 239 -43.06 30.79 14.18
C TYR A 239 -44.07 29.97 14.99
N GLN A 240 -44.03 30.03 16.33
CA GLN A 240 -44.92 29.23 17.19
C GLN A 240 -46.39 29.40 16.84
N ALA A 241 -46.82 30.64 16.54
CA ALA A 241 -48.22 30.94 16.19
C ALA A 241 -48.64 30.37 14.82
N LEU A 242 -47.68 29.94 14.01
CA LEU A 242 -47.90 29.40 12.65
C LEU A 242 -47.99 27.88 12.63
N VAL A 243 -47.58 27.20 13.70
CA VAL A 243 -47.64 25.74 13.80
C VAL A 243 -49.09 25.26 13.72
N GLY A 244 -49.34 24.29 12.87
CA GLY A 244 -50.72 23.79 12.59
C GLY A 244 -51.43 24.52 11.44
N LYS A 245 -50.90 25.66 10.97
CA LYS A 245 -51.33 26.29 9.72
C LYS A 245 -50.71 25.59 8.51
N THR A 246 -51.03 26.05 7.31
CA THR A 246 -50.51 25.50 6.05
C THR A 246 -49.85 26.61 5.22
N VAL A 247 -48.91 26.18 4.38
CA VAL A 247 -48.33 27.00 3.30
C VAL A 247 -48.72 26.41 1.94
N ILE A 248 -48.71 27.25 0.91
CA ILE A 248 -48.87 26.81 -0.48
C ILE A 248 -47.49 26.48 -1.03
N LEU A 249 -47.24 25.22 -1.41
CA LEU A 249 -46.01 24.80 -2.04
C LEU A 249 -45.84 25.50 -3.38
N PRO A 250 -44.78 26.31 -3.58
CA PRO A 250 -44.56 26.98 -4.84
C PRO A 250 -44.53 26.03 -6.03
N LEU A 251 -45.01 26.49 -7.19
CA LEU A 251 -45.01 25.76 -8.47
C LEU A 251 -45.91 24.52 -8.54
N MET A 252 -46.31 23.95 -7.40
CA MET A 252 -47.18 22.79 -7.30
C MET A 252 -48.61 23.15 -6.83
N ASN A 253 -48.79 24.32 -6.25
CA ASN A 253 -50.07 24.78 -5.71
C ASN A 253 -50.73 23.79 -4.72
N ARG A 254 -49.92 23.06 -3.95
CA ARG A 254 -50.38 22.10 -2.95
C ARG A 254 -50.24 22.70 -1.55
N GLU A 255 -51.25 22.57 -0.73
CA GLU A 255 -51.16 22.93 0.68
C GLU A 255 -50.37 21.88 1.45
N ILE A 256 -49.39 22.33 2.23
CA ILE A 256 -48.60 21.49 3.10
C ILE A 256 -48.55 22.09 4.52
N PRO A 257 -48.55 21.26 5.59
CA PRO A 257 -48.58 21.71 6.96
C PRO A 257 -47.30 22.36 7.43
N ILE A 258 -47.41 23.26 8.38
CA ILE A 258 -46.32 23.78 9.21
C ILE A 258 -46.29 22.93 10.48
N ILE A 259 -45.22 22.24 10.72
CA ILE A 259 -44.98 21.35 11.86
C ILE A 259 -43.88 21.89 12.78
N ALA A 260 -43.89 21.43 14.03
CA ALA A 260 -42.86 21.74 14.99
C ALA A 260 -42.01 20.48 15.23
N ASP A 261 -40.69 20.60 15.06
CA ASP A 261 -39.77 19.49 15.29
C ASP A 261 -38.45 20.02 15.83
N GLU A 262 -37.90 19.37 16.86
CA GLU A 262 -36.61 19.71 17.51
C GLU A 262 -35.40 19.54 16.59
N TYR A 263 -35.57 18.85 15.45
CA TYR A 263 -34.56 18.73 14.42
C TYR A 263 -34.14 20.09 13.83
N VAL A 264 -35.03 21.09 13.82
CA VAL A 264 -34.79 22.40 13.26
C VAL A 264 -33.90 23.23 14.18
N GLU A 265 -32.78 23.73 13.68
CA GLU A 265 -31.90 24.67 14.41
C GLU A 265 -32.42 26.10 14.23
N GLN A 266 -32.80 26.76 15.36
CA GLN A 266 -33.43 28.10 15.35
C GLN A 266 -32.51 29.18 14.74
N ASP A 267 -31.21 29.07 14.99
CA ASP A 267 -30.22 30.07 14.63
C ASP A 267 -29.51 29.77 13.29
N PHE A 268 -29.85 28.63 12.64
CA PHE A 268 -29.29 28.27 11.36
C PHE A 268 -30.21 28.67 10.20
N GLY A 269 -29.65 29.42 9.24
CA GLY A 269 -30.39 29.87 8.06
C GLY A 269 -31.61 30.76 8.42
N THR A 270 -32.79 30.35 7.97
CA THR A 270 -34.03 31.08 8.23
C THR A 270 -34.75 30.58 9.48
N GLY A 271 -34.30 29.48 10.09
CA GLY A 271 -35.02 28.76 11.15
C GLY A 271 -36.26 28.00 10.66
N VAL A 272 -36.41 27.88 9.35
CA VAL A 272 -37.52 27.17 8.69
C VAL A 272 -36.92 26.19 7.69
N VAL A 273 -37.32 24.93 7.78
CA VAL A 273 -36.79 23.84 6.94
C VAL A 273 -37.91 23.21 6.13
N LYS A 274 -37.72 23.09 4.82
CA LYS A 274 -38.58 22.26 3.96
C LYS A 274 -38.39 20.79 4.29
N ILE A 275 -39.44 20.03 4.30
CA ILE A 275 -39.39 18.59 4.59
C ILE A 275 -39.79 17.80 3.35
N THR A 276 -38.85 17.06 2.79
CA THR A 276 -39.00 16.20 1.61
C THR A 276 -38.64 14.76 1.97
N PRO A 277 -39.54 14.00 2.59
CA PRO A 277 -39.24 12.68 3.16
C PRO A 277 -38.73 11.64 2.16
N ALA A 278 -38.99 11.81 0.87
CA ALA A 278 -38.56 10.90 -0.18
C ALA A 278 -37.17 11.21 -0.75
N HIS A 279 -36.54 12.34 -0.39
CA HIS A 279 -35.28 12.82 -0.99
C HIS A 279 -34.17 13.25 -0.01
N ASP A 280 -34.41 13.13 1.28
CA ASP A 280 -33.46 13.47 2.33
C ASP A 280 -33.60 12.52 3.54
N PRO A 281 -32.47 11.96 4.06
CA PRO A 281 -32.50 11.01 5.19
C PRO A 281 -33.08 11.62 6.48
N ASN A 282 -32.74 12.87 6.78
CA ASN A 282 -33.23 13.56 7.98
C ASN A 282 -34.72 13.90 7.84
N ASP A 283 -35.14 14.36 6.67
CA ASP A 283 -36.54 14.63 6.36
C ASP A 283 -37.37 13.35 6.39
N PHE A 284 -36.80 12.21 6.03
CA PHE A 284 -37.46 10.91 6.16
C PHE A 284 -37.78 10.59 7.61
N GLU A 285 -36.85 10.82 8.54
CA GLU A 285 -37.10 10.60 9.98
C GLU A 285 -38.12 11.60 10.56
N VAL A 286 -38.08 12.88 10.17
CA VAL A 286 -39.11 13.85 10.51
C VAL A 286 -40.43 13.40 9.95
N GLY A 287 -40.48 12.93 8.71
CA GLY A 287 -41.69 12.40 8.07
C GLY A 287 -42.29 11.23 8.83
N ASN A 288 -41.47 10.32 9.36
CA ASN A 288 -41.90 9.20 10.19
C ASN A 288 -42.52 9.69 11.51
N ARG A 289 -41.90 10.63 12.21
CA ARG A 289 -42.43 11.21 13.48
C ARG A 289 -43.77 11.91 13.31
N HIS A 290 -43.95 12.57 12.17
CA HIS A 290 -45.16 13.34 11.87
C HIS A 290 -46.15 12.66 10.91
N ASN A 291 -45.88 11.42 10.54
CA ASN A 291 -46.68 10.64 9.59
C ASN A 291 -46.94 11.38 8.27
N LEU A 292 -45.90 11.98 7.69
CA LEU A 292 -45.99 12.74 6.45
C LEU A 292 -46.00 11.84 5.20
N PRO A 293 -46.69 12.26 4.13
CA PRO A 293 -46.59 11.57 2.84
C PRO A 293 -45.16 11.59 2.29
N ARG A 294 -44.84 10.58 1.50
CA ARG A 294 -43.53 10.44 0.83
C ARG A 294 -43.74 10.55 -0.68
N ILE A 295 -43.32 11.68 -1.25
CA ILE A 295 -43.50 11.98 -2.69
C ILE A 295 -42.16 11.95 -3.38
N ASN A 296 -41.93 10.90 -4.14
CA ASN A 296 -40.71 10.76 -4.96
C ASN A 296 -40.92 11.44 -6.32
N VAL A 297 -40.13 12.43 -6.65
CA VAL A 297 -40.23 13.22 -7.90
C VAL A 297 -39.15 12.87 -8.95
N MET A 298 -38.38 11.81 -8.74
CA MET A 298 -37.29 11.42 -9.64
C MET A 298 -37.37 9.96 -10.06
N ASN A 299 -36.96 9.68 -11.30
CA ASN A 299 -36.71 8.34 -11.84
C ASN A 299 -35.37 7.76 -11.38
N ASP A 300 -35.10 6.52 -11.76
CA ASP A 300 -33.86 5.78 -11.42
C ASP A 300 -32.58 6.43 -11.96
N ASP A 301 -32.66 7.17 -13.06
CA ASP A 301 -31.56 7.92 -13.66
C ASP A 301 -31.47 9.38 -13.18
N ALA A 302 -32.24 9.72 -12.13
CA ALA A 302 -32.38 11.07 -11.59
C ALA A 302 -32.95 12.11 -12.58
N THR A 303 -33.64 11.67 -13.61
CA THR A 303 -34.56 12.55 -14.36
C THR A 303 -35.85 12.75 -13.55
N MET A 304 -36.51 13.89 -13.72
CA MET A 304 -37.74 14.19 -13.05
C MET A 304 -38.87 13.29 -13.58
N ASN A 305 -39.71 12.75 -12.68
CA ASN A 305 -40.84 11.88 -13.08
C ASN A 305 -42.12 12.66 -13.28
N GLU A 306 -43.25 11.95 -13.50
CA GLU A 306 -44.55 12.54 -13.74
C GLU A 306 -45.07 13.38 -12.57
N LEU A 307 -44.66 13.11 -11.33
CA LEU A 307 -45.03 13.89 -10.14
C LEU A 307 -44.36 15.25 -10.07
N ALA A 308 -43.34 15.50 -10.90
CA ALA A 308 -42.68 16.78 -11.03
C ALA A 308 -43.44 17.78 -11.95
N GLY A 309 -44.57 17.38 -12.51
CA GLY A 309 -45.40 18.23 -13.39
C GLY A 309 -44.63 18.65 -14.65
N LYS A 310 -44.57 19.95 -14.94
CA LYS A 310 -43.92 20.49 -16.17
C LYS A 310 -42.43 20.21 -16.31
N TYR A 311 -41.78 19.76 -15.23
CA TYR A 311 -40.33 19.41 -15.23
C TYR A 311 -40.10 17.93 -15.56
N GLU A 312 -41.13 17.15 -15.81
CA GLU A 312 -41.02 15.75 -16.20
C GLU A 312 -40.02 15.54 -17.33
N GLY A 313 -39.16 14.55 -17.19
CA GLY A 313 -38.11 14.18 -18.18
C GLY A 313 -36.84 15.03 -18.14
N MET A 314 -36.82 16.12 -17.38
CA MET A 314 -35.60 16.92 -17.21
C MET A 314 -34.61 16.20 -16.29
N ASP A 315 -33.30 16.31 -16.63
CA ASP A 315 -32.25 16.00 -15.67
C ASP A 315 -32.39 16.85 -14.41
N ARG A 316 -32.09 16.26 -13.23
CA ARG A 316 -32.24 16.93 -11.92
C ARG A 316 -31.58 18.30 -11.83
N PHE A 317 -30.40 18.49 -12.41
CA PHE A 317 -29.67 19.77 -12.41
C PHE A 317 -30.23 20.75 -13.44
N ALA A 318 -30.72 20.27 -14.55
CA ALA A 318 -31.46 21.11 -15.51
C ALA A 318 -32.79 21.57 -14.90
N ALA A 319 -33.50 20.67 -14.22
CA ALA A 319 -34.71 21.00 -13.46
C ALA A 319 -34.44 22.03 -12.36
N ARG A 320 -33.34 21.91 -11.61
CA ARG A 320 -32.92 22.89 -10.61
C ARG A 320 -32.87 24.29 -11.20
N LYS A 321 -32.19 24.46 -12.35
CA LYS A 321 -32.08 25.75 -13.02
C LYS A 321 -33.44 26.28 -13.48
N ALA A 322 -34.27 25.42 -14.06
CA ALA A 322 -35.59 25.79 -14.51
C ALA A 322 -36.52 26.20 -13.35
N ILE A 323 -36.51 25.48 -12.24
CA ILE A 323 -37.27 25.75 -11.02
C ILE A 323 -36.84 27.10 -10.43
N VAL A 324 -35.54 27.36 -10.30
CA VAL A 324 -35.03 28.64 -9.78
C VAL A 324 -35.51 29.81 -10.63
N LYS A 325 -35.45 29.67 -11.97
CA LYS A 325 -35.96 30.68 -12.90
C LYS A 325 -37.44 30.91 -12.73
N ASP A 326 -38.25 29.84 -12.63
CA ASP A 326 -39.71 29.98 -12.45
C ASP A 326 -40.08 30.60 -11.10
N LEU A 327 -39.29 30.31 -10.03
CA LEU A 327 -39.45 30.99 -8.73
C LEU A 327 -39.12 32.48 -8.81
N GLU A 328 -38.11 32.86 -9.58
CA GLU A 328 -37.79 34.26 -9.83
C GLU A 328 -38.92 34.97 -10.59
N GLU A 329 -39.38 34.35 -11.67
CA GLU A 329 -40.53 34.88 -12.46
C GLU A 329 -41.82 35.03 -11.66
N ALA A 330 -42.03 34.09 -10.70
CA ALA A 330 -43.18 34.12 -9.76
C ALA A 330 -42.99 35.13 -8.60
N GLY A 331 -41.85 35.79 -8.49
CA GLY A 331 -41.50 36.67 -7.38
C GLY A 331 -41.35 36.00 -6.02
N LEU A 332 -41.07 34.69 -6.02
CA LEU A 332 -40.86 33.87 -4.82
C LEU A 332 -39.42 33.64 -4.45
N LEU A 333 -38.47 33.87 -5.37
CA LEU A 333 -37.04 33.78 -5.10
C LEU A 333 -36.56 35.06 -4.37
N VAL A 334 -35.94 34.89 -3.21
CA VAL A 334 -35.45 36.00 -2.38
C VAL A 334 -34.00 36.33 -2.75
N LYS A 335 -33.13 35.37 -2.69
CA LYS A 335 -31.70 35.52 -3.05
C LYS A 335 -31.09 34.14 -3.34
N ILE A 336 -29.93 34.21 -4.00
CA ILE A 336 -29.04 33.05 -4.18
C ILE A 336 -27.72 33.38 -3.48
N GLU A 337 -27.36 32.62 -2.49
CA GLU A 337 -26.15 32.82 -1.69
C GLU A 337 -25.15 31.69 -1.96
N LYS A 338 -23.96 32.05 -2.41
CA LYS A 338 -22.90 31.06 -2.66
C LYS A 338 -22.55 30.30 -1.38
N HIS A 339 -22.44 29.01 -1.51
CA HIS A 339 -22.17 28.13 -0.38
C HIS A 339 -21.26 26.96 -0.81
N LEU A 340 -20.14 26.82 -0.10
CA LEU A 340 -19.26 25.65 -0.23
C LEU A 340 -19.80 24.57 0.71
N HIS A 341 -20.16 23.42 0.16
CA HIS A 341 -20.69 22.31 0.95
C HIS A 341 -20.19 20.96 0.44
N SER A 342 -20.20 20.00 1.34
CA SER A 342 -19.77 18.64 1.08
C SER A 342 -20.89 17.85 0.39
N VAL A 343 -20.60 17.32 -0.80
CA VAL A 343 -21.54 16.56 -1.62
C VAL A 343 -21.04 15.14 -1.84
N GLY A 344 -21.91 14.16 -1.56
CA GLY A 344 -21.63 12.74 -1.77
C GLY A 344 -21.55 12.39 -3.25
N HIS A 345 -20.48 11.68 -3.64
CA HIS A 345 -20.28 11.14 -4.98
C HIS A 345 -20.10 9.62 -4.92
N SER A 346 -20.60 8.92 -5.93
CA SER A 346 -20.37 7.49 -6.05
C SER A 346 -18.88 7.20 -6.25
N GLU A 347 -18.32 6.33 -5.43
CA GLU A 347 -16.92 5.90 -5.56
C GLU A 347 -16.63 5.29 -6.95
N ARG A 348 -17.62 4.62 -7.54
CA ARG A 348 -17.46 3.85 -8.77
C ARG A 348 -17.68 4.63 -10.05
N THR A 349 -18.65 5.56 -10.05
CA THR A 349 -19.05 6.29 -11.26
C THR A 349 -18.73 7.77 -11.20
N ASP A 350 -18.33 8.26 -10.04
CA ASP A 350 -18.02 9.66 -9.74
C ASP A 350 -19.19 10.64 -9.93
N VAL A 351 -20.42 10.14 -10.04
CA VAL A 351 -21.60 11.00 -10.11
C VAL A 351 -22.08 11.40 -8.71
N VAL A 352 -22.76 12.52 -8.61
CA VAL A 352 -23.44 12.95 -7.38
C VAL A 352 -24.50 11.93 -7.00
N VAL A 353 -24.37 11.41 -5.79
CA VAL A 353 -25.32 10.44 -5.21
C VAL A 353 -26.68 11.12 -4.98
N GLU A 354 -27.76 10.39 -5.26
CA GLU A 354 -29.12 10.84 -4.99
C GLU A 354 -29.69 10.11 -3.78
N PRO A 355 -29.98 10.77 -2.65
CA PRO A 355 -30.77 10.17 -1.59
C PRO A 355 -32.17 9.83 -2.11
N ARG A 356 -32.55 8.57 -2.05
CA ARG A 356 -33.78 8.07 -2.68
C ARG A 356 -34.51 7.07 -1.82
N LEU A 357 -35.82 7.21 -1.74
CA LEU A 357 -36.70 6.23 -1.10
C LEU A 357 -36.72 4.95 -1.94
N SER A 358 -36.34 3.83 -1.35
CA SER A 358 -36.31 2.54 -2.04
C SER A 358 -36.50 1.38 -1.07
N LYS A 359 -37.15 0.33 -1.58
CA LYS A 359 -37.33 -0.94 -0.87
C LYS A 359 -36.13 -1.85 -1.14
N GLN A 360 -35.34 -2.09 -0.12
CA GLN A 360 -34.07 -2.80 -0.21
C GLN A 360 -33.96 -3.91 0.86
N TRP A 361 -32.97 -4.78 0.68
CA TRP A 361 -32.57 -5.74 1.70
C TRP A 361 -31.44 -5.19 2.56
N PHE A 362 -31.52 -5.43 3.87
CA PHE A 362 -30.58 -4.91 4.87
C PHE A 362 -30.07 -6.02 5.77
N VAL A 363 -28.83 -5.88 6.22
CA VAL A 363 -28.29 -6.61 7.37
C VAL A 363 -28.39 -5.72 8.60
N LYS A 364 -29.02 -6.23 9.65
CA LYS A 364 -29.08 -5.58 10.97
C LYS A 364 -27.73 -5.72 11.65
N MET A 365 -26.98 -4.64 11.70
CA MET A 365 -25.56 -4.67 12.10
C MET A 365 -25.33 -4.67 13.61
N GLY A 366 -26.23 -4.13 14.41
CA GLY A 366 -26.04 -3.99 15.86
C GLY A 366 -25.52 -5.25 16.56
N PRO A 367 -26.22 -6.39 16.50
CA PRO A 367 -25.79 -7.62 17.18
C PRO A 367 -24.47 -8.19 16.64
N LEU A 368 -24.22 -8.08 15.33
CA LEU A 368 -22.99 -8.55 14.69
C LEU A 368 -21.78 -7.69 15.08
N ALA A 369 -21.99 -6.37 15.13
CA ALA A 369 -20.96 -5.42 15.56
C ALA A 369 -20.61 -5.59 17.04
N GLU A 370 -21.60 -5.78 17.92
CA GLU A 370 -21.38 -6.01 19.35
C GLU A 370 -20.49 -7.24 19.58
N GLN A 371 -20.79 -8.36 18.92
CA GLN A 371 -19.99 -9.58 18.99
C GLN A 371 -18.55 -9.35 18.55
N ALA A 372 -18.33 -8.65 17.44
CA ALA A 372 -17.02 -8.35 16.89
C ALA A 372 -16.22 -7.39 17.77
N ILE A 373 -16.86 -6.36 18.33
CA ILE A 373 -16.23 -5.42 19.27
C ILE A 373 -15.78 -6.14 20.54
N ASN A 374 -16.66 -6.98 21.11
CA ASN A 374 -16.32 -7.72 22.33
C ASN A 374 -15.14 -8.67 22.11
N ALA A 375 -15.14 -9.43 21.00
CA ALA A 375 -14.02 -10.31 20.65
C ALA A 375 -12.68 -9.57 20.52
N GLN A 376 -12.70 -8.30 20.09
CA GLN A 376 -11.50 -7.49 19.93
C GLN A 376 -11.04 -6.85 21.25
N ARG A 377 -11.96 -6.55 22.18
CA ARG A 377 -11.66 -5.90 23.47
C ARG A 377 -11.30 -6.88 24.60
N GLU A 378 -11.85 -8.08 24.56
CA GLU A 378 -11.72 -9.05 25.67
C GLU A 378 -10.38 -9.82 25.67
N GLU A 379 -9.47 -9.54 24.76
CA GLU A 379 -8.19 -10.24 24.59
C GLU A 379 -8.29 -11.77 24.77
N GLY A 380 -8.25 -12.48 23.65
CA GLY A 380 -8.38 -13.95 23.65
C GLY A 380 -8.09 -14.53 22.26
N ASP A 381 -8.48 -15.79 22.07
CA ASP A 381 -8.23 -16.53 20.81
C ASP A 381 -8.87 -15.88 19.58
N ASN A 382 -9.91 -15.07 19.77
CA ASN A 382 -10.61 -14.37 18.71
C ASN A 382 -10.15 -12.92 18.49
N THR A 383 -9.17 -12.46 19.24
CA THR A 383 -8.57 -11.13 19.04
C THR A 383 -7.67 -11.13 17.81
N VAL A 384 -7.86 -10.17 16.92
CA VAL A 384 -7.05 -9.96 15.71
C VAL A 384 -5.95 -8.94 16.00
N ASN A 385 -4.71 -9.26 15.61
CA ASN A 385 -3.58 -8.36 15.76
C ASN A 385 -3.46 -7.47 14.52
N PHE A 386 -3.50 -6.16 14.69
CA PHE A 386 -3.32 -5.18 13.62
C PHE A 386 -1.87 -4.69 13.57
N TYR A 387 -1.31 -4.66 12.38
CA TYR A 387 0.00 -4.10 12.07
C TYR A 387 -0.14 -2.98 11.02
N PRO A 388 0.04 -1.69 11.39
CA PRO A 388 0.36 -1.20 12.73
C PRO A 388 -0.85 -1.19 13.68
N PRO A 389 -0.62 -1.20 15.03
CA PRO A 389 -1.69 -1.31 16.04
C PRO A 389 -2.76 -0.21 15.99
N ARG A 390 -2.44 0.99 15.50
CA ARG A 390 -3.39 2.12 15.40
C ARG A 390 -4.65 1.80 14.58
N PHE A 391 -4.60 0.84 13.68
CA PHE A 391 -5.76 0.42 12.89
C PHE A 391 -6.79 -0.37 13.70
N ASN A 392 -6.43 -0.92 14.85
CA ASN A 392 -7.39 -1.47 15.80
C ASN A 392 -8.38 -0.40 16.29
N ASP A 393 -7.89 0.79 16.63
CA ASP A 393 -8.75 1.90 17.07
C ASP A 393 -9.63 2.43 15.93
N ALA A 394 -9.11 2.47 14.72
CA ALA A 394 -9.89 2.85 13.54
C ALA A 394 -11.01 1.83 13.25
N TYR A 395 -10.71 0.54 13.36
CA TYR A 395 -11.69 -0.53 13.24
C TYR A 395 -12.79 -0.44 14.30
N LEU A 396 -12.40 -0.29 15.58
CA LEU A 396 -13.36 -0.19 16.68
C LEU A 396 -14.28 1.03 16.56
N ARG A 397 -13.73 2.20 16.23
CA ARG A 397 -14.54 3.41 15.98
C ARG A 397 -15.55 3.21 14.85
N TRP A 398 -15.17 2.54 13.78
CA TRP A 398 -16.07 2.20 12.69
C TRP A 398 -17.21 1.28 13.16
N MET A 399 -16.85 0.19 13.85
CA MET A 399 -17.83 -0.81 14.34
C MET A 399 -18.80 -0.24 15.37
N GLU A 400 -18.37 0.69 16.21
CA GLU A 400 -19.24 1.37 17.21
C GLU A 400 -20.28 2.29 16.58
N ASN A 401 -20.00 2.81 15.40
CA ASN A 401 -20.87 3.75 14.69
C ASN A 401 -21.50 3.14 13.42
N ILE A 402 -21.45 1.82 13.28
CA ILE A 402 -21.94 1.16 12.08
C ILE A 402 -23.47 1.22 11.98
N HIS A 403 -23.95 1.51 10.79
CA HIS A 403 -25.39 1.47 10.46
C HIS A 403 -25.74 0.14 9.77
N ASP A 404 -27.06 -0.13 9.66
CA ASP A 404 -27.53 -1.28 8.92
C ASP A 404 -27.03 -1.24 7.47
N TRP A 405 -26.60 -2.37 6.99
CA TRP A 405 -25.94 -2.49 5.70
C TRP A 405 -26.94 -2.84 4.59
N VAL A 406 -27.06 -1.97 3.59
CA VAL A 406 -27.83 -2.24 2.36
C VAL A 406 -27.07 -3.25 1.52
N ILE A 407 -27.65 -4.43 1.31
CA ILE A 407 -26.99 -5.55 0.62
C ILE A 407 -27.54 -5.85 -0.78
N SER A 408 -28.70 -5.33 -1.15
CA SER A 408 -29.28 -5.53 -2.48
C SER A 408 -28.74 -4.52 -3.50
N ARG A 409 -28.45 -5.00 -4.70
CA ARG A 409 -27.99 -4.19 -5.84
C ARG A 409 -28.83 -4.49 -7.07
N GLN A 410 -29.24 -3.45 -7.80
CA GLN A 410 -30.06 -3.54 -9.00
C GLN A 410 -29.18 -3.81 -10.24
N LEU A 411 -28.43 -4.90 -10.16
CA LEU A 411 -27.49 -5.38 -11.16
C LEU A 411 -27.92 -6.76 -11.64
N TRP A 412 -27.33 -7.22 -12.74
CA TRP A 412 -27.46 -8.59 -13.22
C TRP A 412 -26.24 -9.46 -12.85
N TRP A 413 -25.07 -8.85 -12.81
CA TRP A 413 -23.83 -9.52 -12.48
C TRP A 413 -23.62 -9.59 -10.96
N GLY A 414 -23.72 -10.79 -10.41
CA GLY A 414 -23.53 -11.05 -8.98
C GLY A 414 -24.35 -12.24 -8.49
N HIS A 415 -24.40 -12.40 -7.17
CA HIS A 415 -25.20 -13.43 -6.50
C HIS A 415 -26.66 -12.97 -6.43
N GLN A 416 -27.52 -13.59 -7.23
CA GLN A 416 -28.95 -13.29 -7.19
C GLN A 416 -29.53 -13.66 -5.82
N ILE A 417 -30.30 -12.76 -5.24
CA ILE A 417 -30.87 -12.91 -3.90
C ILE A 417 -31.75 -14.16 -3.86
N PRO A 418 -31.53 -15.10 -2.92
CA PRO A 418 -32.29 -16.35 -2.80
C PRO A 418 -33.61 -16.13 -2.06
N ALA A 419 -34.43 -15.24 -2.61
CA ALA A 419 -35.76 -14.89 -2.14
C ALA A 419 -36.74 -14.90 -3.31
N TRP A 420 -37.93 -15.41 -3.08
CA TRP A 420 -39.00 -15.52 -4.08
C TRP A 420 -40.26 -14.90 -3.53
N TYR A 421 -41.04 -14.28 -4.40
CA TYR A 421 -42.31 -13.64 -4.09
C TYR A 421 -43.45 -14.41 -4.75
N HIS A 422 -44.42 -14.82 -3.97
CA HIS A 422 -45.63 -15.45 -4.53
C HIS A 422 -46.41 -14.45 -5.36
N LYS A 423 -46.73 -14.82 -6.61
CA LYS A 423 -47.29 -13.92 -7.62
C LYS A 423 -48.64 -13.35 -7.22
N GLU A 424 -49.46 -14.13 -6.49
CA GLU A 424 -50.83 -13.74 -6.08
C GLU A 424 -50.85 -13.10 -4.67
N THR A 425 -50.15 -13.69 -3.70
CA THR A 425 -50.24 -13.28 -2.29
C THR A 425 -49.16 -12.27 -1.88
N GLY A 426 -48.07 -12.16 -2.63
CA GLY A 426 -46.92 -11.37 -2.25
C GLY A 426 -46.10 -11.94 -1.09
N GLU A 427 -46.39 -13.17 -0.66
CA GLU A 427 -45.62 -13.89 0.37
C GLU A 427 -44.17 -14.02 -0.03
N VAL A 428 -43.25 -13.87 0.92
CA VAL A 428 -41.80 -13.98 0.71
C VAL A 428 -41.33 -15.35 1.18
N TYR A 429 -40.69 -16.08 0.31
CA TYR A 429 -39.94 -17.30 0.62
C TYR A 429 -38.43 -17.07 0.47
N VAL A 430 -37.66 -17.45 1.47
CA VAL A 430 -36.20 -17.39 1.45
C VAL A 430 -35.67 -18.82 1.72
N GLY A 431 -34.83 -19.30 0.86
CA GLY A 431 -34.31 -20.68 0.98
C GLY A 431 -33.07 -20.94 0.13
N MET A 432 -32.42 -22.07 0.42
CA MET A 432 -31.27 -22.55 -0.35
C MET A 432 -31.65 -22.92 -1.80
N GLU A 433 -32.82 -23.47 -1.96
CA GLU A 433 -33.42 -23.90 -3.24
C GLU A 433 -34.70 -23.12 -3.50
N ALA A 434 -35.07 -23.02 -4.77
CA ALA A 434 -36.31 -22.42 -5.18
C ALA A 434 -37.53 -23.22 -4.60
N PRO A 435 -38.70 -22.56 -4.39
CA PRO A 435 -39.92 -23.25 -4.02
C PRO A 435 -40.27 -24.36 -5.02
N SER A 436 -40.86 -25.45 -4.53
CA SER A 436 -41.18 -26.61 -5.36
C SER A 436 -42.21 -26.32 -6.46
N ASP A 437 -43.06 -25.33 -6.24
CA ASP A 437 -44.08 -24.81 -7.18
C ASP A 437 -43.63 -23.52 -7.82
N ILE A 438 -42.45 -23.48 -8.37
CA ILE A 438 -41.73 -22.31 -8.88
C ILE A 438 -42.54 -21.47 -9.85
N GLU A 439 -43.48 -22.05 -10.56
CA GLU A 439 -44.39 -21.37 -11.49
C GLU A 439 -45.26 -20.31 -10.80
N ASN A 440 -45.50 -20.45 -9.50
CA ASN A 440 -46.27 -19.50 -8.70
C ASN A 440 -45.40 -18.37 -8.07
N TRP A 441 -44.10 -18.45 -8.25
CA TRP A 441 -43.15 -17.55 -7.62
C TRP A 441 -42.29 -16.78 -8.63
N THR A 442 -41.83 -15.62 -8.19
CA THR A 442 -40.83 -14.82 -8.95
C THR A 442 -39.65 -14.58 -8.05
N GLN A 443 -38.45 -14.96 -8.52
CA GLN A 443 -37.24 -14.67 -7.77
C GLN A 443 -36.95 -13.17 -7.73
N ASP A 444 -36.42 -12.67 -6.62
CA ASP A 444 -35.94 -11.30 -6.50
C ASP A 444 -34.94 -11.03 -7.63
N PRO A 445 -35.12 -9.96 -8.44
CA PRO A 445 -34.23 -9.66 -9.57
C PRO A 445 -32.87 -9.10 -9.16
N ASP A 446 -32.77 -8.63 -7.92
CA ASP A 446 -31.54 -8.00 -7.42
C ASP A 446 -30.46 -9.02 -7.10
N VAL A 447 -29.21 -8.56 -7.08
CA VAL A 447 -28.06 -9.33 -6.64
C VAL A 447 -27.54 -8.77 -5.32
N LEU A 448 -26.73 -9.55 -4.61
CA LEU A 448 -26.07 -9.11 -3.39
C LEU A 448 -24.87 -8.21 -3.70
N ASP A 449 -24.58 -7.28 -2.81
CA ASP A 449 -23.36 -6.49 -2.78
C ASP A 449 -22.13 -7.40 -2.87
N THR A 450 -21.15 -7.03 -3.70
CA THR A 450 -19.90 -7.81 -3.86
C THR A 450 -19.19 -8.07 -2.52
N TRP A 451 -19.27 -7.11 -1.59
CA TRP A 451 -18.68 -7.24 -0.26
C TRP A 451 -19.37 -8.29 0.63
N PHE A 452 -20.58 -8.71 0.28
CA PHE A 452 -21.28 -9.78 0.98
C PHE A 452 -20.59 -11.15 0.76
N SER A 453 -20.20 -11.44 -0.48
CA SER A 453 -19.43 -12.64 -0.81
C SER A 453 -17.96 -12.52 -0.42
N SER A 454 -17.36 -11.34 -0.63
CA SER A 454 -15.96 -11.08 -0.28
C SER A 454 -15.67 -11.23 1.21
N ALA A 455 -16.66 -10.94 2.07
CA ALA A 455 -16.56 -11.10 3.51
C ALA A 455 -16.40 -12.57 3.97
N LEU A 456 -16.78 -13.54 3.13
CA LEU A 456 -16.68 -14.97 3.43
C LEU A 456 -15.36 -15.57 2.95
N TRP A 457 -14.53 -14.79 2.25
CA TRP A 457 -13.35 -15.24 1.53
C TRP A 457 -12.39 -16.12 2.34
N PRO A 458 -12.04 -15.81 3.58
CA PRO A 458 -11.11 -16.63 4.36
C PRO A 458 -11.56 -18.06 4.61
N PHE A 459 -12.85 -18.32 4.66
CA PHE A 459 -13.40 -19.64 4.98
C PHE A 459 -14.20 -20.27 3.83
N SER A 460 -14.89 -19.50 3.02
CA SER A 460 -15.61 -20.03 1.85
C SER A 460 -14.67 -20.61 0.80
N THR A 461 -13.48 -20.03 0.63
CA THR A 461 -12.44 -20.53 -0.29
C THR A 461 -11.87 -21.89 0.12
N MET A 462 -11.98 -22.24 1.40
CA MET A 462 -11.43 -23.47 1.98
C MET A 462 -12.47 -24.59 2.14
N GLY A 463 -13.68 -24.39 1.63
CA GLY A 463 -14.72 -25.41 1.58
C GLY A 463 -15.92 -25.19 2.48
N TRP A 464 -15.88 -24.19 3.42
CA TRP A 464 -17.08 -23.85 4.20
C TRP A 464 -18.27 -23.55 3.25
N PRO A 465 -19.50 -24.01 3.52
CA PRO A 465 -20.05 -24.47 4.81
C PRO A 465 -19.82 -25.96 5.16
N ASP A 466 -19.04 -26.71 4.37
CA ASP A 466 -18.61 -28.05 4.77
C ASP A 466 -17.49 -27.93 5.81
N GLU A 467 -17.85 -28.07 7.09
CA GLU A 467 -16.88 -27.96 8.20
C GLU A 467 -15.91 -29.15 8.25
N GLU A 468 -16.19 -30.23 7.49
CA GLU A 468 -15.32 -31.40 7.34
C GLU A 468 -14.32 -31.24 6.18
N ALA A 469 -14.43 -30.21 5.37
CA ALA A 469 -13.51 -29.95 4.27
C ALA A 469 -12.05 -29.89 4.74
N ALA A 470 -11.18 -30.62 4.06
CA ALA A 470 -9.78 -30.79 4.48
C ALA A 470 -9.01 -29.47 4.62
N ASP A 471 -9.14 -28.59 3.64
CA ASP A 471 -8.47 -27.28 3.67
C ASP A 471 -9.03 -26.39 4.77
N TYR A 472 -10.35 -26.40 5.01
CA TYR A 472 -10.96 -25.65 6.09
C TYR A 472 -10.45 -26.08 7.46
N LYS A 473 -10.39 -27.38 7.72
CA LYS A 473 -9.86 -27.94 8.97
C LYS A 473 -8.38 -27.63 9.17
N ARG A 474 -7.60 -27.65 8.09
CA ARG A 474 -6.14 -27.52 8.15
C ARG A 474 -5.68 -26.08 8.23
N TYR A 475 -6.26 -25.19 7.42
CA TYR A 475 -5.71 -23.86 7.16
C TYR A 475 -6.56 -22.69 7.68
N TYR A 476 -7.80 -22.94 8.12
CA TYR A 476 -8.65 -21.90 8.71
C TYR A 476 -8.65 -21.97 10.25
N PRO A 477 -8.57 -20.85 10.99
CA PRO A 477 -8.35 -19.47 10.54
C PRO A 477 -7.00 -19.26 9.85
N THR A 478 -6.93 -18.29 8.92
CA THR A 478 -5.66 -17.96 8.26
C THR A 478 -4.69 -17.27 9.22
N ASN A 479 -3.39 -17.34 8.94
CA ASN A 479 -2.38 -16.75 9.81
C ASN A 479 -2.26 -15.24 9.62
N THR A 480 -2.28 -14.80 8.37
CA THR A 480 -2.08 -13.38 8.05
C THR A 480 -2.98 -12.97 6.89
N LEU A 481 -3.56 -11.78 7.02
CA LEU A 481 -4.19 -11.05 5.93
C LEU A 481 -3.32 -9.83 5.62
N VAL A 482 -3.09 -9.56 4.34
CA VAL A 482 -2.41 -8.34 3.89
C VAL A 482 -3.37 -7.54 3.03
N THR A 483 -3.52 -6.24 3.29
CA THR A 483 -4.41 -5.37 2.54
C THR A 483 -4.04 -3.90 2.70
N GLY A 484 -4.51 -3.05 1.79
CA GLY A 484 -4.42 -1.59 1.95
C GLY A 484 -5.36 -1.06 3.03
N TYR A 485 -5.02 0.10 3.60
CA TYR A 485 -5.86 0.73 4.62
C TYR A 485 -7.21 1.21 4.08
N ASP A 486 -7.31 1.43 2.79
CA ASP A 486 -8.50 1.95 2.10
C ASP A 486 -9.69 0.97 2.11
N ILE A 487 -9.45 -0.32 2.33
CA ILE A 487 -10.51 -1.33 2.43
C ILE A 487 -10.64 -1.96 3.83
N LEU A 488 -10.15 -1.29 4.86
CA LEU A 488 -10.33 -1.71 6.26
C LEU A 488 -11.81 -1.86 6.62
N THR A 489 -12.62 -0.89 6.28
CA THR A 489 -14.07 -0.89 6.56
C THR A 489 -14.87 -1.73 5.56
N PHE A 490 -14.47 -1.73 4.30
CA PHE A 490 -15.15 -2.48 3.24
C PHE A 490 -15.00 -3.99 3.40
N TRP A 491 -13.78 -4.44 3.70
CA TRP A 491 -13.44 -5.85 3.64
C TRP A 491 -13.03 -6.44 4.98
N VAL A 492 -12.03 -5.88 5.66
CA VAL A 492 -11.49 -6.43 6.91
C VAL A 492 -12.58 -6.52 7.98
N SER A 493 -13.32 -5.44 8.22
CA SER A 493 -14.38 -5.43 9.24
C SER A 493 -15.48 -6.45 8.94
N ARG A 494 -15.84 -6.58 7.67
CA ARG A 494 -16.89 -7.53 7.21
C ARG A 494 -16.44 -8.98 7.31
N MET A 495 -15.19 -9.30 6.99
CA MET A 495 -14.64 -10.63 7.24
C MET A 495 -14.62 -10.97 8.73
N MET A 496 -14.30 -9.99 9.59
CA MET A 496 -14.22 -10.22 11.03
C MET A 496 -15.58 -10.56 11.64
N PHE A 497 -16.62 -9.78 11.39
CA PHE A 497 -17.92 -10.10 11.98
C PHE A 497 -18.58 -11.34 11.33
N GLN A 498 -18.41 -11.57 10.03
CA GLN A 498 -18.92 -12.76 9.37
C GLN A 498 -18.19 -14.03 9.83
N GLY A 499 -16.86 -13.96 9.98
CA GLY A 499 -16.07 -15.07 10.51
C GLY A 499 -16.52 -15.49 11.91
N LEU A 500 -16.72 -14.54 12.81
CA LEU A 500 -17.20 -14.81 14.16
C LEU A 500 -18.62 -15.41 14.15
N GLU A 501 -19.52 -14.82 13.37
CA GLU A 501 -20.92 -15.28 13.30
C GLU A 501 -21.06 -16.69 12.76
N PHE A 502 -20.32 -17.04 11.71
CA PHE A 502 -20.51 -18.31 11.01
C PHE A 502 -19.55 -19.42 11.40
N THR A 503 -18.38 -19.09 11.92
CA THR A 503 -17.38 -20.09 12.32
C THR A 503 -17.06 -20.06 13.82
N GLY A 504 -17.50 -19.06 14.55
CA GLY A 504 -17.14 -18.84 15.96
C GLY A 504 -15.69 -18.48 16.20
N LYS A 505 -14.94 -18.20 15.12
CA LYS A 505 -13.50 -17.90 15.15
C LYS A 505 -13.18 -16.64 14.40
N ARG A 506 -12.11 -15.94 14.83
CA ARG A 506 -11.51 -14.89 14.00
C ARG A 506 -11.12 -15.47 12.63
N PRO A 507 -11.31 -14.71 11.54
CA PRO A 507 -10.99 -15.24 10.20
C PRO A 507 -9.49 -15.30 9.91
N PHE A 508 -8.70 -14.49 10.60
CA PHE A 508 -7.24 -14.39 10.51
C PHE A 508 -6.64 -13.97 11.86
N LYS A 509 -5.41 -14.39 12.12
CA LYS A 509 -4.69 -14.02 13.36
C LYS A 509 -4.13 -12.60 13.28
N ASN A 510 -3.47 -12.28 12.18
CA ASN A 510 -2.79 -11.00 11.97
C ASN A 510 -3.35 -10.29 10.74
N VAL A 511 -3.42 -8.96 10.79
CA VAL A 511 -3.71 -8.10 9.64
C VAL A 511 -2.55 -7.14 9.45
N LEU A 512 -1.83 -7.30 8.37
CA LEU A 512 -0.82 -6.35 7.91
C LEU A 512 -1.47 -5.35 6.97
N ILE A 513 -1.47 -4.09 7.37
CA ILE A 513 -2.05 -3.00 6.59
C ILE A 513 -0.93 -2.19 5.96
N HIS A 514 -0.93 -2.08 4.64
CA HIS A 514 -0.01 -1.24 3.89
C HIS A 514 -0.69 0.07 3.43
N GLY A 515 0.14 1.06 3.09
CA GLY A 515 -0.31 2.32 2.53
C GLY A 515 -0.58 2.24 1.01
N LEU A 516 -0.65 3.40 0.38
CA LEU A 516 -0.85 3.55 -1.06
C LEU A 516 0.48 3.95 -1.75
N ILE A 517 0.60 3.61 -3.02
CA ILE A 517 1.71 4.09 -3.84
C ILE A 517 1.31 5.41 -4.48
N ARG A 518 2.18 6.40 -4.30
CA ARG A 518 2.01 7.77 -4.83
C ARG A 518 3.06 8.05 -5.90
N ASP A 519 2.79 9.04 -6.73
CA ASP A 519 3.76 9.51 -7.71
C ASP A 519 4.97 10.21 -7.03
N SER A 520 5.95 10.61 -7.81
CA SER A 520 7.16 11.28 -7.30
C SER A 520 6.89 12.60 -6.57
N GLN A 521 5.75 13.24 -6.84
CA GLN A 521 5.29 14.46 -6.18
C GLN A 521 4.42 14.19 -4.93
N GLY A 522 4.16 12.91 -4.61
CA GLY A 522 3.34 12.52 -3.46
C GLY A 522 1.83 12.53 -3.73
N ARG A 523 1.40 12.67 -4.98
CA ARG A 523 -0.02 12.65 -5.36
C ARG A 523 -0.51 11.21 -5.53
N LYS A 524 -1.78 10.96 -5.21
CA LYS A 524 -2.44 9.70 -5.50
C LYS A 524 -2.43 9.45 -7.02
N MET A 525 -2.04 8.24 -7.42
CA MET A 525 -2.11 7.84 -8.82
C MET A 525 -3.57 7.65 -9.25
N SER A 526 -3.95 8.25 -10.36
CA SER A 526 -5.29 8.11 -10.93
C SER A 526 -5.27 8.18 -12.46
N LYS A 527 -6.27 7.58 -13.10
CA LYS A 527 -6.43 7.64 -14.56
C LYS A 527 -6.66 9.08 -15.03
N SER A 528 -7.37 9.90 -14.26
CA SER A 528 -7.66 11.29 -14.59
C SER A 528 -6.43 12.19 -14.58
N LEU A 529 -5.44 11.91 -13.73
CA LEU A 529 -4.17 12.64 -13.68
C LEU A 529 -3.12 12.10 -14.66
N GLY A 530 -3.35 10.91 -15.23
CA GLY A 530 -2.39 10.28 -16.15
C GLY A 530 -1.02 9.97 -15.52
N ASN A 531 -0.95 9.89 -14.18
CA ASN A 531 0.28 9.69 -13.42
C ASN A 531 0.45 8.24 -12.94
N GLY A 532 -0.38 7.31 -13.44
CA GLY A 532 -0.28 5.89 -13.14
C GLY A 532 0.95 5.27 -13.78
N VAL A 533 1.56 4.32 -13.09
CA VAL A 533 2.71 3.52 -13.57
C VAL A 533 2.24 2.08 -13.71
N ASP A 534 2.44 1.50 -14.89
CA ASP A 534 2.16 0.09 -15.15
C ASP A 534 3.29 -0.76 -14.58
N PRO A 535 3.03 -1.67 -13.62
CA PRO A 535 4.05 -2.55 -13.08
C PRO A 535 4.71 -3.45 -14.15
N MET A 536 4.00 -3.77 -15.22
CA MET A 536 4.54 -4.60 -16.30
C MET A 536 5.61 -3.86 -17.11
N GLU A 537 5.43 -2.56 -17.36
CA GLU A 537 6.45 -1.72 -18.01
C GLU A 537 7.70 -1.60 -17.14
N VAL A 538 7.53 -1.47 -15.82
CA VAL A 538 8.64 -1.43 -14.86
C VAL A 538 9.41 -2.76 -14.87
N ILE A 539 8.70 -3.90 -14.89
CA ILE A 539 9.33 -5.22 -14.95
C ILE A 539 10.06 -5.42 -16.27
N GLU A 540 9.50 -4.96 -17.38
CA GLU A 540 10.15 -5.04 -18.70
C GLU A 540 11.49 -4.27 -18.72
N GLN A 541 11.52 -3.11 -18.07
CA GLN A 541 12.72 -2.26 -18.02
C GLN A 541 13.76 -2.73 -17.01
N TYR A 542 13.35 -3.06 -15.78
CA TYR A 542 14.23 -3.30 -14.63
C TYR A 542 14.26 -4.75 -14.14
N GLY A 543 13.27 -5.56 -14.53
CA GLY A 543 13.05 -6.90 -13.98
C GLY A 543 12.13 -6.91 -12.76
N ALA A 544 11.56 -8.08 -12.48
CA ALA A 544 10.62 -8.27 -11.35
C ALA A 544 11.31 -8.06 -10.00
N ASP A 545 12.53 -8.53 -9.83
CA ASP A 545 13.26 -8.42 -8.56
C ASP A 545 13.55 -6.97 -8.16
N ALA A 546 13.84 -6.10 -9.15
CA ALA A 546 14.05 -4.68 -8.88
C ALA A 546 12.76 -4.00 -8.38
N LEU A 547 11.63 -4.30 -9.00
CA LEU A 547 10.32 -3.81 -8.53
C LEU A 547 10.01 -4.34 -7.13
N ARG A 548 10.18 -5.63 -6.88
CA ARG A 548 9.94 -6.25 -5.58
C ARG A 548 10.84 -5.67 -4.49
N TRP A 549 12.11 -5.44 -4.80
CA TRP A 549 13.04 -4.76 -3.88
C TRP A 549 12.60 -3.35 -3.52
N PHE A 550 12.19 -2.57 -4.51
CA PHE A 550 11.64 -1.24 -4.29
C PHE A 550 10.42 -1.27 -3.36
N LEU A 551 9.48 -2.19 -3.62
CA LEU A 551 8.25 -2.34 -2.85
C LEU A 551 8.52 -2.80 -1.41
N ALA A 552 9.46 -3.71 -1.21
CA ALA A 552 9.86 -4.21 0.10
C ALA A 552 10.64 -3.18 0.91
N ASN A 553 11.69 -2.60 0.32
CA ASN A 553 12.62 -1.71 1.01
C ASN A 553 12.00 -0.35 1.37
N GLY A 554 11.01 0.10 0.62
CA GLY A 554 10.27 1.33 0.91
C GLY A 554 9.13 1.16 1.92
N SER A 555 8.79 -0.07 2.30
CA SER A 555 7.59 -0.34 3.08
C SER A 555 7.82 -0.16 4.59
N ALA A 556 6.96 0.68 5.19
CA ALA A 556 6.70 0.65 6.62
C ALA A 556 5.20 0.42 6.81
N PRO A 557 4.77 -0.42 7.77
CA PRO A 557 3.36 -0.73 7.95
C PRO A 557 2.47 0.51 8.02
N GLY A 558 1.44 0.57 7.19
CA GLY A 558 0.45 1.65 7.16
C GLY A 558 0.90 2.98 6.54
N GLN A 559 2.09 3.06 5.96
CA GLN A 559 2.62 4.29 5.34
C GLN A 559 2.60 4.21 3.82
N ASP A 560 2.34 5.36 3.19
CA ASP A 560 2.39 5.50 1.74
C ASP A 560 3.85 5.49 1.22
N VAL A 561 4.04 5.00 0.00
CA VAL A 561 5.34 4.95 -0.67
C VAL A 561 5.30 5.79 -1.94
N ARG A 562 6.36 6.56 -2.18
CA ARG A 562 6.54 7.35 -3.42
C ARG A 562 7.35 6.56 -4.43
N TYR A 563 6.80 6.35 -5.60
CA TYR A 563 7.51 5.79 -6.74
C TYR A 563 8.41 6.84 -7.39
N SER A 564 9.64 6.45 -7.74
CA SER A 564 10.53 7.24 -8.58
C SER A 564 11.46 6.34 -9.39
N THR A 565 11.87 6.80 -10.57
CA THR A 565 12.84 6.10 -11.43
C THR A 565 14.20 5.97 -10.77
N ASP A 566 14.66 6.97 -9.99
CA ASP A 566 15.93 6.92 -9.27
C ASP A 566 16.00 5.77 -8.27
N LYS A 567 14.88 5.46 -7.61
CA LYS A 567 14.79 4.31 -6.70
C LYS A 567 14.82 2.98 -7.45
N MET A 568 14.26 2.95 -8.66
CA MET A 568 14.33 1.76 -9.51
C MET A 568 15.74 1.55 -10.05
N ASP A 569 16.44 2.61 -10.46
CA ASP A 569 17.85 2.57 -10.86
C ASP A 569 18.74 2.08 -9.71
N ALA A 570 18.49 2.56 -8.50
CA ALA A 570 19.20 2.09 -7.31
C ALA A 570 18.95 0.59 -7.03
N ALA A 571 17.73 0.13 -7.18
CA ALA A 571 17.37 -1.29 -7.04
C ALA A 571 18.10 -2.16 -8.08
N TRP A 572 18.09 -1.73 -9.35
CA TRP A 572 18.79 -2.43 -10.42
C TRP A 572 20.31 -2.48 -10.17
N ASN A 573 20.92 -1.37 -9.75
CA ASN A 573 22.34 -1.31 -9.41
C ASN A 573 22.70 -2.26 -8.27
N PHE A 574 21.84 -2.38 -7.27
CA PHE A 574 22.02 -3.33 -6.18
C PHE A 574 22.03 -4.78 -6.67
N ILE A 575 21.07 -5.14 -7.50
CA ILE A 575 21.00 -6.49 -8.10
C ILE A 575 22.23 -6.77 -8.97
N ASN A 576 22.66 -5.79 -9.78
CA ASN A 576 23.84 -5.93 -10.61
C ASN A 576 25.13 -6.11 -9.76
N LYS A 577 25.21 -5.45 -8.61
CA LYS A 577 26.32 -5.67 -7.67
C LYS A 577 26.30 -7.08 -7.08
N ILE A 578 25.15 -7.58 -6.68
CA ILE A 578 24.99 -8.96 -6.20
C ILE A 578 25.42 -9.95 -7.29
N TRP A 579 24.99 -9.73 -8.53
CA TRP A 579 25.34 -10.54 -9.67
C TRP A 579 26.85 -10.62 -9.89
N ASN A 580 27.52 -9.47 -9.92
CA ASN A 580 28.97 -9.39 -10.13
C ASN A 580 29.77 -9.97 -8.96
N ALA A 581 29.34 -9.74 -7.72
CA ALA A 581 29.96 -10.33 -6.54
C ALA A 581 29.84 -11.85 -6.53
N SER A 582 28.67 -12.36 -6.91
CA SER A 582 28.41 -13.80 -7.00
C SER A 582 29.27 -14.45 -8.10
N ARG A 583 29.41 -13.81 -9.27
CA ARG A 583 30.31 -14.26 -10.32
C ARG A 583 31.75 -14.34 -9.83
N TYR A 584 32.20 -13.30 -9.16
CA TYR A 584 33.58 -13.28 -8.60
C TYR A 584 33.77 -14.43 -7.59
N ALA A 585 32.83 -14.61 -6.65
CA ALA A 585 32.90 -15.69 -5.68
C ALA A 585 32.95 -17.06 -6.38
N LEU A 586 32.08 -17.29 -7.36
CA LEU A 586 32.04 -18.56 -8.11
C LEU A 586 33.29 -18.82 -8.95
N MET A 587 33.92 -17.79 -9.50
CA MET A 587 35.22 -17.94 -10.21
C MET A 587 36.33 -18.45 -9.29
N ASN A 588 36.27 -18.18 -7.99
CA ASN A 588 37.23 -18.62 -6.99
C ASN A 588 36.89 -19.95 -6.32
N VAL A 589 35.65 -20.44 -6.49
CA VAL A 589 35.20 -21.71 -5.92
C VAL A 589 35.77 -22.91 -6.63
N GLY A 590 36.07 -22.77 -7.93
CA GLY A 590 36.61 -23.87 -8.76
C GLY A 590 35.60 -25.03 -8.87
N ASP A 591 36.12 -26.26 -8.74
CA ASP A 591 35.30 -27.49 -8.84
C ASP A 591 34.74 -27.96 -7.48
N LEU A 592 34.70 -27.08 -6.47
CA LEU A 592 34.17 -27.42 -5.13
C LEU A 592 32.70 -27.84 -5.21
N THR A 593 32.40 -29.02 -4.70
CA THR A 593 31.03 -29.53 -4.62
C THR A 593 30.40 -29.25 -3.25
N ALA A 594 29.09 -29.36 -3.14
CA ALA A 594 28.37 -29.04 -1.91
C ALA A 594 28.84 -29.86 -0.69
N ASP A 595 29.19 -31.11 -0.89
CA ASP A 595 29.72 -32.01 0.14
C ASP A 595 31.16 -31.73 0.55
N GLN A 596 31.88 -30.93 -0.24
CA GLN A 596 33.25 -30.50 0.03
C GLN A 596 33.34 -29.14 0.72
N VAL A 597 32.24 -28.41 0.86
CA VAL A 597 32.18 -27.15 1.58
C VAL A 597 32.37 -27.39 3.06
N ASP A 598 33.53 -26.98 3.59
CA ASP A 598 33.90 -27.15 4.99
C ASP A 598 34.43 -25.84 5.59
N ILE A 599 33.63 -25.29 6.52
CA ILE A 599 33.98 -24.08 7.25
C ILE A 599 34.63 -24.32 8.60
N THR A 600 35.06 -25.57 8.92
CA THR A 600 35.63 -25.91 10.22
C THR A 600 37.15 -25.65 10.30
N GLY A 601 37.81 -25.40 9.19
CA GLY A 601 39.23 -25.12 9.11
C GLY A 601 39.68 -23.85 9.83
N GLU A 602 41.00 -23.60 9.86
CA GLU A 602 41.55 -22.39 10.43
C GLU A 602 41.05 -21.15 9.68
N LYS A 603 40.56 -20.16 10.42
CA LYS A 603 39.92 -18.97 9.90
C LYS A 603 40.78 -17.73 10.08
N THR A 604 40.86 -16.89 9.07
CA THR A 604 41.39 -15.53 9.18
C THR A 604 40.48 -14.66 10.04
N LEU A 605 40.96 -13.49 10.46
CA LEU A 605 40.12 -12.50 11.16
C LEU A 605 38.90 -12.11 10.34
N ALA A 606 39.04 -11.90 9.04
CA ALA A 606 37.97 -11.59 8.13
C ALA A 606 36.93 -12.73 8.04
N ASP A 607 37.39 -14.00 8.00
CA ASP A 607 36.50 -15.17 7.99
C ASP A 607 35.61 -15.24 9.26
N LYS A 608 36.23 -15.06 10.43
CA LYS A 608 35.49 -15.05 11.71
C LYS A 608 34.50 -13.90 11.80
N TRP A 609 34.90 -12.74 11.32
CA TRP A 609 34.04 -11.56 11.31
C TRP A 609 32.84 -11.73 10.41
N ILE A 610 33.02 -12.18 9.14
CA ILE A 610 31.89 -12.29 8.20
C ILE A 610 30.89 -13.36 8.66
N LEU A 611 31.34 -14.47 9.26
CA LEU A 611 30.45 -15.48 9.85
C LEU A 611 29.66 -14.90 11.03
N THR A 612 30.29 -14.09 11.86
CA THR A 612 29.63 -13.40 12.96
C THR A 612 28.59 -12.42 12.44
N ARG A 613 28.94 -11.61 11.45
CA ARG A 613 28.00 -10.66 10.80
C ARG A 613 26.84 -11.36 10.10
N LEU A 614 27.11 -12.48 9.42
CA LEU A 614 26.08 -13.29 8.80
C LEU A 614 25.07 -13.76 9.83
N ASN A 615 25.51 -14.35 10.94
CA ASN A 615 24.62 -14.87 11.99
C ASN A 615 23.82 -13.75 12.69
N GLN A 616 24.44 -12.60 12.95
CA GLN A 616 23.73 -11.41 13.44
C GLN A 616 22.65 -10.95 12.46
N THR A 617 22.95 -10.95 11.17
CA THR A 617 22.03 -10.56 10.10
C THR A 617 20.89 -11.55 9.99
N ILE A 618 21.15 -12.86 10.02
CA ILE A 618 20.12 -13.91 10.01
C ILE A 618 19.13 -13.69 11.16
N GLY A 619 19.63 -13.53 12.37
CA GLY A 619 18.78 -13.35 13.55
C GLY A 619 17.92 -12.09 13.46
N LYS A 620 18.52 -10.97 13.06
CA LYS A 620 17.80 -9.69 13.01
C LYS A 620 16.82 -9.61 11.85
N VAL A 621 17.16 -10.11 10.67
CA VAL A 621 16.24 -10.19 9.52
C VAL A 621 15.05 -11.06 9.85
N THR A 622 15.27 -12.23 10.49
CA THR A 622 14.18 -13.11 10.92
C THR A 622 13.24 -12.41 11.90
N GLU A 623 13.78 -11.73 12.91
CA GLU A 623 12.99 -10.93 13.87
C GLU A 623 12.15 -9.86 13.19
N LEU A 624 12.75 -9.12 12.25
CA LEU A 624 12.06 -8.03 11.53
C LEU A 624 10.93 -8.57 10.62
N PHE A 625 11.14 -9.72 9.97
CA PHE A 625 10.08 -10.38 9.19
C PHE A 625 8.90 -10.81 10.08
N GLU A 626 9.16 -11.34 11.28
CA GLU A 626 8.09 -11.70 12.23
C GLU A 626 7.27 -10.48 12.69
N LYS A 627 7.86 -9.29 12.65
CA LYS A 627 7.21 -8.01 12.96
C LYS A 627 6.63 -7.31 11.73
N PHE A 628 6.76 -7.89 10.55
CA PHE A 628 6.39 -7.27 9.27
C PHE A 628 7.13 -5.95 8.96
N GLU A 629 8.31 -5.76 9.53
CA GLU A 629 9.16 -4.59 9.31
C GLU A 629 10.13 -4.81 8.13
N PHE A 630 9.55 -5.04 6.95
CA PHE A 630 10.30 -5.43 5.74
C PHE A 630 11.26 -4.36 5.24
N GLY A 631 10.92 -3.08 5.39
CA GLY A 631 11.80 -1.99 5.02
C GLY A 631 13.09 -1.96 5.84
N GLU A 632 13.01 -2.22 7.14
CA GLU A 632 14.19 -2.35 8.02
C GLU A 632 15.01 -3.60 7.67
N ALA A 633 14.33 -4.72 7.41
CA ALA A 633 14.99 -5.95 6.98
C ALA A 633 15.75 -5.73 5.65
N GLY A 634 15.14 -5.05 4.69
CA GLY A 634 15.78 -4.70 3.43
C GLY A 634 17.02 -3.82 3.61
N ARG A 635 16.96 -2.80 4.45
CA ARG A 635 18.12 -1.94 4.76
C ARG A 635 19.26 -2.72 5.42
N LEU A 636 18.94 -3.65 6.30
CA LEU A 636 19.93 -4.51 6.94
C LEU A 636 20.58 -5.47 5.96
N LEU A 637 19.80 -6.12 5.09
CA LEU A 637 20.32 -6.96 4.01
C LEU A 637 21.19 -6.18 3.03
N TYR A 638 20.75 -4.98 2.65
CA TYR A 638 21.55 -4.11 1.76
C TYR A 638 22.93 -3.82 2.36
N ARG A 639 22.99 -3.40 3.64
CA ARG A 639 24.28 -3.11 4.31
C ARG A 639 25.16 -4.35 4.42
N PHE A 640 24.59 -5.48 4.84
CA PHE A 640 25.35 -6.72 4.92
C PHE A 640 25.93 -7.13 3.56
N ILE A 641 25.13 -7.10 2.50
CA ILE A 641 25.54 -7.54 1.16
C ILE A 641 26.51 -6.55 0.54
N TRP A 642 26.16 -5.27 0.54
CA TRP A 642 26.95 -4.24 -0.15
C TRP A 642 28.23 -3.93 0.61
N ASP A 643 28.12 -3.59 1.89
CA ASP A 643 29.26 -3.13 2.69
C ASP A 643 30.07 -4.30 3.23
N ASP A 644 29.45 -5.19 4.03
CA ASP A 644 30.20 -6.22 4.73
C ASP A 644 30.75 -7.29 3.78
N PHE A 645 29.88 -7.86 2.94
CA PHE A 645 30.25 -8.95 2.05
C PHE A 645 31.02 -8.46 0.83
N CYS A 646 30.48 -7.53 0.04
CA CYS A 646 31.09 -7.11 -1.22
C CYS A 646 32.28 -6.19 -1.02
N ASP A 647 32.15 -5.13 -0.24
CA ASP A 647 33.20 -4.12 -0.13
C ASP A 647 34.39 -4.53 0.78
N TRP A 648 34.09 -5.35 1.80
CA TRP A 648 35.14 -5.78 2.74
C TRP A 648 35.50 -7.24 2.58
N TYR A 649 34.63 -8.18 2.82
CA TYR A 649 35.00 -9.59 2.89
C TYR A 649 35.55 -10.14 1.58
N ILE A 650 34.90 -9.87 0.46
CA ILE A 650 35.39 -10.31 -0.85
C ILE A 650 36.81 -9.74 -1.12
N GLU A 651 37.03 -8.47 -0.82
CA GLU A 651 38.33 -7.83 -1.04
C GLU A 651 39.40 -8.39 -0.10
N MET A 652 39.09 -8.67 1.17
CA MET A 652 40.03 -9.28 2.11
C MET A 652 40.34 -10.73 1.77
N SER A 653 39.36 -11.48 1.30
CA SER A 653 39.56 -12.89 0.90
C SER A 653 40.57 -13.07 -0.25
N LYS A 654 40.75 -12.04 -1.08
CA LYS A 654 41.69 -12.08 -2.23
C LYS A 654 43.10 -12.38 -1.82
N GLU A 655 43.51 -11.97 -0.64
CA GLU A 655 44.88 -12.24 -0.12
C GLU A 655 45.08 -13.74 0.11
N THR A 656 44.20 -14.37 0.87
CA THR A 656 44.25 -15.82 1.15
C THR A 656 44.11 -16.64 -0.13
N LEU A 657 43.20 -16.23 -1.04
CA LEU A 657 42.98 -16.95 -2.30
C LEU A 657 44.19 -16.87 -3.28
N ALA A 658 44.97 -15.80 -3.19
CA ALA A 658 46.21 -15.63 -3.98
C ALA A 658 47.46 -16.26 -3.33
N GLY A 659 47.38 -16.67 -2.07
CA GLY A 659 48.48 -17.29 -1.33
C GLY A 659 48.77 -18.71 -1.77
N ASP A 660 49.73 -19.36 -1.12
CA ASP A 660 50.20 -20.72 -1.44
C ASP A 660 49.66 -21.81 -0.48
N ASP A 661 48.97 -21.41 0.60
CA ASP A 661 48.41 -22.34 1.57
C ASP A 661 47.07 -22.90 1.10
N GLU A 662 47.09 -24.13 0.58
CA GLU A 662 45.89 -24.79 0.03
C GLU A 662 44.81 -25.09 1.09
N ALA A 663 45.19 -25.31 2.36
CA ALA A 663 44.21 -25.52 3.44
C ALA A 663 43.49 -24.20 3.78
N ALA A 664 44.21 -23.11 3.87
CA ALA A 664 43.62 -21.76 4.08
C ALA A 664 42.72 -21.37 2.89
N LYS A 665 43.17 -21.62 1.65
CA LYS A 665 42.35 -21.39 0.45
C LYS A 665 41.04 -22.18 0.50
N LEU A 666 41.09 -23.46 0.86
CA LEU A 666 39.88 -24.29 0.93
C LEU A 666 38.88 -23.75 1.98
N THR A 667 39.38 -23.36 3.15
CA THR A 667 38.54 -22.76 4.21
C THR A 667 37.90 -21.47 3.71
N THR A 668 38.69 -20.55 3.14
CA THR A 668 38.14 -19.27 2.64
C THR A 668 37.18 -19.46 1.46
N ARG A 669 37.47 -20.39 0.52
CA ARG A 669 36.52 -20.75 -0.55
C ARG A 669 35.21 -21.29 0.01
N SER A 670 35.32 -22.19 0.99
CA SER A 670 34.13 -22.75 1.67
C SER A 670 33.29 -21.70 2.36
N ILE A 671 33.93 -20.73 3.04
CA ILE A 671 33.22 -19.62 3.70
C ILE A 671 32.60 -18.69 2.67
N LEU A 672 33.26 -18.39 1.56
CA LEU A 672 32.65 -17.61 0.46
C LEU A 672 31.35 -18.27 -0.05
N VAL A 673 31.39 -19.56 -0.31
CA VAL A 673 30.20 -20.33 -0.73
C VAL A 673 29.12 -20.32 0.34
N TYR A 674 29.50 -20.60 1.58
CA TYR A 674 28.57 -20.68 2.72
C TYR A 674 27.86 -19.33 2.96
N VAL A 675 28.61 -18.22 2.96
CA VAL A 675 28.05 -16.88 3.14
C VAL A 675 27.17 -16.51 1.95
N LEU A 676 27.58 -16.80 0.73
CA LEU A 676 26.80 -16.54 -0.48
C LEU A 676 25.49 -17.34 -0.47
N ASP A 677 25.54 -18.63 -0.19
CA ASP A 677 24.35 -19.51 -0.12
C ASP A 677 23.34 -19.00 0.92
N ASN A 678 23.78 -18.71 2.14
CA ASN A 678 22.89 -18.19 3.20
C ASN A 678 22.35 -16.79 2.86
N THR A 679 23.15 -15.95 2.22
CA THR A 679 22.72 -14.63 1.76
C THR A 679 21.63 -14.73 0.70
N LEU A 680 21.78 -15.63 -0.28
CA LEU A 680 20.76 -15.88 -1.29
C LEU A 680 19.46 -16.42 -0.68
N ARG A 681 19.56 -17.29 0.32
CA ARG A 681 18.39 -17.81 1.05
C ARG A 681 17.64 -16.71 1.82
N LEU A 682 18.37 -15.80 2.49
CA LEU A 682 17.78 -14.64 3.18
C LEU A 682 17.12 -13.66 2.22
N LEU A 683 17.70 -13.46 1.05
CA LEU A 683 17.24 -12.50 0.06
C LEU A 683 16.11 -13.05 -0.83
N HIS A 684 16.01 -14.38 -0.97
CA HIS A 684 15.07 -15.05 -1.88
C HIS A 684 13.61 -14.62 -1.70
N PRO A 685 13.07 -14.44 -0.49
CA PRO A 685 11.69 -13.95 -0.32
C PRO A 685 11.43 -12.61 -1.02
N ILE A 686 12.45 -11.75 -1.13
CA ILE A 686 12.33 -10.43 -1.76
C ILE A 686 12.63 -10.51 -3.26
N MET A 687 13.72 -11.17 -3.63
CA MET A 687 14.25 -11.25 -5.00
C MET A 687 14.32 -12.70 -5.50
N PRO A 688 13.19 -13.34 -5.81
CA PRO A 688 13.16 -14.79 -6.08
C PRO A 688 13.87 -15.19 -7.36
N PHE A 689 13.82 -14.40 -8.43
CA PHE A 689 14.36 -14.78 -9.73
C PHE A 689 15.89 -14.77 -9.76
N VAL A 690 16.51 -13.68 -9.39
CA VAL A 690 17.98 -13.54 -9.42
C VAL A 690 18.64 -14.44 -8.39
N THR A 691 18.03 -14.61 -7.22
CA THR A 691 18.57 -15.51 -6.18
C THR A 691 18.50 -16.97 -6.61
N GLU A 692 17.42 -17.40 -7.22
CA GLU A 692 17.32 -18.75 -7.78
C GLU A 692 18.37 -18.97 -8.89
N GLU A 693 18.52 -18.02 -9.83
CA GLU A 693 19.47 -18.13 -10.92
C GLU A 693 20.93 -18.26 -10.43
N ILE A 694 21.31 -17.42 -9.47
CA ILE A 694 22.66 -17.47 -8.87
C ILE A 694 22.83 -18.77 -8.10
N TRP A 695 21.83 -19.17 -7.31
CA TRP A 695 21.88 -20.37 -6.46
C TRP A 695 22.07 -21.64 -7.27
N GLN A 696 21.49 -21.74 -8.47
CA GLN A 696 21.68 -22.86 -9.38
C GLN A 696 23.14 -22.99 -9.86
N SER A 697 23.95 -21.94 -9.72
CA SER A 697 25.40 -21.95 -10.02
C SER A 697 26.27 -22.13 -8.77
N VAL A 698 25.72 -21.95 -7.57
CA VAL A 698 26.42 -22.19 -6.30
C VAL A 698 26.40 -23.67 -5.96
N PRO A 699 27.47 -24.25 -5.40
CA PRO A 699 27.42 -25.60 -4.83
C PRO A 699 26.31 -25.72 -3.80
N HIS A 700 25.27 -26.53 -4.06
CA HIS A 700 24.09 -26.67 -3.21
C HIS A 700 23.50 -28.07 -3.26
N VAL A 701 22.57 -28.34 -2.33
CA VAL A 701 21.74 -29.55 -2.29
C VAL A 701 20.28 -29.14 -2.44
N GLY A 702 19.53 -29.88 -3.27
CA GLY A 702 18.12 -29.60 -3.55
C GLY A 702 17.89 -29.10 -4.98
N GLU A 703 16.62 -29.06 -5.38
CA GLU A 703 16.26 -28.71 -6.77
C GLU A 703 15.99 -27.21 -6.94
N SER A 704 15.40 -26.56 -5.94
CA SER A 704 15.02 -25.15 -6.00
C SER A 704 15.23 -24.45 -4.66
N LEU A 705 15.67 -23.21 -4.74
CA LEU A 705 15.81 -22.31 -3.60
C LEU A 705 14.45 -22.04 -2.90
N VAL A 706 13.36 -22.11 -3.66
CA VAL A 706 11.98 -21.92 -3.14
C VAL A 706 11.66 -22.84 -1.96
N VAL A 707 12.19 -24.06 -1.96
CA VAL A 707 11.97 -25.10 -0.93
C VAL A 707 13.23 -25.42 -0.12
N ALA A 708 14.29 -24.65 -0.31
CA ALA A 708 15.51 -24.77 0.50
C ALA A 708 15.26 -24.27 1.93
N THR A 709 16.02 -24.81 2.88
CA THR A 709 15.87 -24.43 4.30
C THR A 709 16.27 -22.98 4.53
N TYR A 710 15.43 -22.24 5.27
CA TYR A 710 15.75 -20.86 5.68
C TYR A 710 16.93 -20.84 6.66
N PRO A 711 17.86 -19.87 6.56
CA PRO A 711 19.00 -19.80 7.47
C PRO A 711 18.60 -19.66 8.93
N THR A 712 19.32 -20.32 9.79
CA THR A 712 19.20 -20.21 11.25
C THR A 712 20.47 -19.69 11.87
N VAL A 713 20.36 -19.09 13.06
CA VAL A 713 21.53 -18.59 13.80
C VAL A 713 22.33 -19.76 14.36
N HIS A 714 23.62 -19.75 14.13
CA HIS A 714 24.61 -20.69 14.66
C HIS A 714 25.54 -19.98 15.64
N PRO A 715 25.23 -19.97 16.96
CA PRO A 715 26.05 -19.24 17.95
C PRO A 715 27.51 -19.66 18.00
N GLU A 716 27.80 -20.93 17.67
CA GLU A 716 29.16 -21.49 17.62
C GLU A 716 30.04 -20.89 16.52
N GLN A 717 29.43 -20.25 15.52
CA GLN A 717 30.14 -19.55 14.44
C GLN A 717 30.42 -18.07 14.77
N MET A 718 29.90 -17.59 15.88
CA MET A 718 30.04 -16.18 16.28
C MET A 718 31.27 -15.98 17.15
N ASP A 719 32.13 -15.07 16.77
CA ASP A 719 33.31 -14.63 17.52
C ASP A 719 33.23 -13.12 17.76
N LYS A 720 32.75 -12.75 18.96
CA LYS A 720 32.58 -11.35 19.31
C LYS A 720 33.89 -10.59 19.33
N LYS A 721 34.98 -11.23 19.83
CA LYS A 721 36.30 -10.61 19.90
C LYS A 721 36.84 -10.34 18.49
N ALA A 722 36.74 -11.31 17.60
CA ALA A 722 37.12 -11.13 16.19
C ALA A 722 36.31 -10.04 15.48
N ALA A 723 35.01 -9.92 15.79
CA ALA A 723 34.19 -8.85 15.25
C ALA A 723 34.66 -7.46 15.73
N GLU A 724 34.94 -7.29 17.00
CA GLU A 724 35.45 -6.04 17.56
C GLU A 724 36.81 -5.67 16.99
N GLU A 725 37.72 -6.64 16.87
CA GLU A 725 39.06 -6.46 16.25
C GLU A 725 38.94 -6.04 14.79
N MET A 726 38.02 -6.68 14.05
CA MET A 726 37.80 -6.36 12.64
C MET A 726 37.16 -4.97 12.46
N GLU A 727 36.24 -4.58 13.31
CA GLU A 727 35.65 -3.23 13.29
C GLU A 727 36.70 -2.16 13.53
N PHE A 728 37.61 -2.37 14.48
CA PHE A 728 38.74 -1.48 14.70
C PHE A 728 39.62 -1.36 13.45
N LEU A 729 39.96 -2.48 12.82
CA LEU A 729 40.77 -2.51 11.60
C LEU A 729 40.05 -1.79 10.42
N MET A 730 38.78 -2.01 10.27
CA MET A 730 37.95 -1.33 9.24
C MET A 730 37.89 0.17 9.48
N ASP A 731 37.67 0.60 10.72
CA ASP A 731 37.65 2.01 11.09
C ASP A 731 38.99 2.69 10.84
N PHE A 732 40.08 2.00 11.15
CA PHE A 732 41.44 2.45 10.81
C PHE A 732 41.59 2.70 9.30
N ILE A 733 41.24 1.70 8.48
CA ILE A 733 41.32 1.78 7.03
C ILE A 733 40.41 2.87 6.46
N ARG A 734 39.17 2.97 6.98
CA ARG A 734 38.21 4.03 6.57
C ARG A 734 38.76 5.42 6.89
N SER A 735 39.34 5.58 8.06
CA SER A 735 39.93 6.83 8.50
C SER A 735 41.03 7.30 7.53
N VAL A 736 41.97 6.42 7.19
CA VAL A 736 43.04 6.70 6.22
C VAL A 736 42.45 7.05 4.84
N ARG A 737 41.47 6.30 4.37
CA ARG A 737 40.80 6.55 3.08
C ARG A 737 40.05 7.87 3.06
N THR A 738 39.39 8.25 4.16
CA THR A 738 38.69 9.53 4.28
C THR A 738 39.69 10.69 4.13
N VAL A 739 40.79 10.65 4.85
CA VAL A 739 41.82 11.70 4.73
C VAL A 739 42.41 11.74 3.32
N ARG A 740 42.69 10.57 2.70
CA ARG A 740 43.14 10.52 1.29
C ARG A 740 42.15 11.21 0.35
N ASN A 741 40.86 10.95 0.51
CA ASN A 741 39.83 11.56 -0.34
C ASN A 741 39.73 13.07 -0.12
N GLU A 742 39.78 13.52 1.13
CA GLU A 742 39.76 14.95 1.47
C GLU A 742 40.98 15.70 0.90
N MET A 743 42.13 15.00 0.84
CA MET A 743 43.38 15.56 0.30
C MET A 743 43.59 15.25 -1.19
N ASN A 744 42.58 14.66 -1.87
CA ASN A 744 42.69 14.23 -3.26
C ASN A 744 43.91 13.36 -3.57
N THR A 745 44.31 12.51 -2.61
CA THR A 745 45.47 11.60 -2.75
C THR A 745 44.99 10.23 -3.23
N PRO A 746 45.28 9.83 -4.47
CA PRO A 746 44.86 8.52 -4.99
C PRO A 746 45.52 7.38 -4.21
N LEU A 747 44.80 6.25 -4.11
CA LEU A 747 45.32 5.07 -3.41
C LEU A 747 46.66 4.55 -4.02
N SER A 748 46.87 4.74 -5.31
CA SER A 748 48.10 4.37 -6.00
C SER A 748 49.36 5.12 -5.53
N LYS A 749 49.19 6.27 -4.86
CA LYS A 749 50.31 7.03 -4.29
C LYS A 749 50.57 6.54 -2.87
N PRO A 750 51.77 6.00 -2.56
CA PRO A 750 52.17 5.65 -1.20
C PRO A 750 52.19 6.87 -0.28
N ILE A 751 51.85 6.68 0.98
CA ILE A 751 51.86 7.72 2.01
C ILE A 751 52.42 7.17 3.32
N ASN A 752 53.02 8.01 4.16
CA ASN A 752 53.41 7.64 5.50
C ASN A 752 52.19 7.63 6.44
N ILE A 753 52.07 6.55 7.23
CA ILE A 753 51.02 6.36 8.20
C ILE A 753 51.63 6.13 9.56
N ILE A 754 51.27 6.95 10.55
CA ILE A 754 51.74 6.84 11.91
C ILE A 754 50.51 6.65 12.78
N ALA A 755 50.54 5.64 13.67
CA ALA A 755 49.39 5.35 14.53
C ALA A 755 49.81 5.20 16.00
N LYS A 756 49.24 6.01 16.87
CA LYS A 756 49.34 5.84 18.31
C LYS A 756 48.13 5.03 18.78
N VAL A 757 48.36 3.82 19.25
CA VAL A 757 47.35 2.93 19.76
C VAL A 757 47.12 3.11 21.24
N SER A 758 45.92 2.87 21.74
CA SER A 758 45.52 3.07 23.14
C SER A 758 46.06 2.01 24.08
N ASP A 759 46.30 0.80 23.58
CA ASP A 759 46.68 -0.35 24.39
C ASP A 759 47.32 -1.48 23.54
N ALA A 760 47.86 -2.49 24.25
CA ALA A 760 48.48 -3.65 23.65
C ALA A 760 47.56 -4.51 22.76
N ALA A 761 46.24 -4.50 23.01
CA ALA A 761 45.30 -5.27 22.21
C ALA A 761 45.14 -4.66 20.81
N HIS A 762 44.97 -3.34 20.70
CA HIS A 762 44.94 -2.63 19.44
C HIS A 762 46.27 -2.70 18.68
N TYR A 763 47.37 -2.67 19.42
CA TYR A 763 48.72 -2.92 18.84
C TYR A 763 48.79 -4.29 18.17
N ALA A 764 48.33 -5.34 18.84
CA ALA A 764 48.35 -6.71 18.31
C ALA A 764 47.50 -6.84 17.03
N VAL A 765 46.31 -6.20 17.02
CA VAL A 765 45.44 -6.21 15.83
C VAL A 765 46.13 -5.58 14.62
N LEU A 766 46.79 -4.44 14.77
CA LEU A 766 47.54 -3.81 13.67
C LEU A 766 48.68 -4.70 13.20
N LYS A 767 49.44 -5.29 14.15
CA LYS A 767 50.60 -6.13 13.86
C LYS A 767 50.22 -7.42 13.11
N GLU A 768 49.14 -8.06 13.53
CA GLU A 768 48.68 -9.31 12.92
C GLU A 768 48.02 -9.09 11.54
N ASN A 769 47.61 -7.86 11.24
CA ASN A 769 46.85 -7.49 10.02
C ASN A 769 47.55 -6.41 9.18
N GLU A 770 48.87 -6.27 9.27
CA GLU A 770 49.64 -5.32 8.47
C GLU A 770 49.42 -5.49 6.95
N SER A 771 49.21 -6.71 6.49
CA SER A 771 48.93 -7.02 5.08
C SER A 771 47.62 -6.36 4.58
N TYR A 772 46.58 -6.34 5.39
CA TYR A 772 45.32 -5.64 5.04
C TYR A 772 45.54 -4.12 5.01
N ILE A 773 46.26 -3.57 5.97
CA ILE A 773 46.60 -2.14 5.98
C ILE A 773 47.44 -1.77 4.76
N ALA A 774 48.44 -2.60 4.41
CA ALA A 774 49.24 -2.40 3.20
C ALA A 774 48.36 -2.39 1.94
N ARG A 775 47.46 -3.35 1.82
CA ARG A 775 46.57 -3.50 0.66
C ARG A 775 45.56 -2.34 0.52
N PHE A 776 44.95 -1.93 1.63
CA PHE A 776 43.82 -1.00 1.60
C PHE A 776 44.21 0.47 1.84
N SER A 777 45.39 0.72 2.39
CA SER A 777 45.90 2.06 2.71
C SER A 777 47.17 2.47 1.96
N ASN A 778 47.87 1.51 1.36
CA ASN A 778 49.11 1.69 0.61
C ASN A 778 50.12 2.61 1.32
N PRO A 779 50.60 2.20 2.52
CA PRO A 779 51.61 2.98 3.21
C PRO A 779 52.98 2.88 2.50
N GLU A 780 53.74 3.98 2.44
CA GLU A 780 55.18 3.99 2.14
C GLU A 780 55.98 3.48 3.35
N GLU A 781 55.60 4.01 4.52
CA GLU A 781 56.05 3.58 5.83
C GLU A 781 54.84 3.52 6.79
N PHE A 782 54.78 2.47 7.61
CA PHE A 782 53.73 2.29 8.63
C PHE A 782 54.39 2.11 10.00
N VAL A 783 54.27 3.13 10.85
CA VAL A 783 54.78 3.16 12.20
C VAL A 783 53.61 3.17 13.19
N TYR A 784 53.62 2.25 14.14
CA TYR A 784 52.54 2.20 15.14
C TYR A 784 53.06 1.73 16.49
N GLY A 785 52.42 2.18 17.56
CA GLY A 785 52.79 1.84 18.95
C GLY A 785 52.03 2.66 19.97
N GLU A 786 52.15 2.28 21.25
CA GLU A 786 51.52 3.00 22.37
C GLU A 786 52.25 4.34 22.66
N ASP A 787 53.58 4.37 22.46
CA ASP A 787 54.43 5.52 22.78
C ASP A 787 54.88 6.33 21.53
N VAL A 788 54.15 6.21 20.44
CA VAL A 788 54.46 6.95 19.20
C VAL A 788 54.18 8.43 19.39
N GLU A 789 55.15 9.30 19.00
CA GLU A 789 54.95 10.77 19.04
C GLU A 789 54.18 11.27 17.84
N ALA A 790 53.26 12.20 18.08
CA ALA A 790 52.49 12.85 17.03
C ALA A 790 53.40 13.82 16.24
N PRO A 791 53.49 13.69 14.89
CA PRO A 791 54.21 14.69 14.08
C PRO A 791 53.46 16.03 14.08
N SER A 792 54.24 17.11 14.04
CA SER A 792 53.71 18.48 14.11
C SER A 792 52.96 18.93 12.83
N ASP A 793 53.24 18.22 11.70
CA ASP A 793 52.78 18.57 10.35
C ASP A 793 51.94 17.44 9.71
N ALA A 794 51.08 16.84 10.49
CA ALA A 794 50.23 15.74 10.00
C ALA A 794 48.72 16.07 10.12
N VAL A 795 47.94 15.49 9.23
CA VAL A 795 46.50 15.39 9.41
C VAL A 795 46.24 14.33 10.47
N THR A 796 45.48 14.70 11.50
CA THR A 796 45.13 13.80 12.60
C THR A 796 43.71 13.30 12.44
N SER A 797 43.52 12.00 12.55
CA SER A 797 42.20 11.38 12.67
C SER A 797 42.13 10.51 13.91
N VAL A 798 41.10 10.61 14.67
CA VAL A 798 40.90 9.89 15.92
C VAL A 798 39.77 8.87 15.76
N ILE A 799 40.07 7.64 16.09
CA ILE A 799 39.13 6.54 16.16
C ILE A 799 39.13 5.91 17.54
N THR A 800 38.15 5.09 17.87
CA THR A 800 38.22 4.31 19.09
C THR A 800 39.42 3.36 19.05
N GLY A 801 40.34 3.50 19.98
CA GLY A 801 41.55 2.66 20.07
C GLY A 801 42.79 3.19 19.38
N ALA A 802 42.76 4.26 18.58
CA ALA A 802 43.93 4.84 17.96
C ALA A 802 43.78 6.32 17.54
N GLU A 803 44.91 7.02 17.55
CA GLU A 803 45.13 8.29 16.87
C GLU A 803 45.99 8.07 15.65
N ILE A 804 45.54 8.50 14.46
CA ILE A 804 46.17 8.26 13.19
C ILE A 804 46.70 9.57 12.66
N TYR A 805 47.98 9.61 12.32
CA TYR A 805 48.66 10.78 11.82
C TYR A 805 49.14 10.51 10.39
N LEU A 806 48.82 11.38 9.47
CA LEU A 806 49.19 11.30 8.08
C LEU A 806 50.00 12.55 7.73
N PRO A 807 51.34 12.46 7.66
CA PRO A 807 52.22 13.61 7.37
C PRO A 807 51.85 14.29 6.03
N LEU A 808 51.74 15.61 6.04
CA LEU A 808 51.31 16.39 4.88
C LEU A 808 52.28 16.29 3.69
N ALA A 809 53.55 16.14 3.97
CA ALA A 809 54.61 16.04 2.92
C ALA A 809 54.42 14.88 1.95
N GLY A 810 53.73 13.80 2.38
CA GLY A 810 53.40 12.66 1.52
C GLY A 810 52.00 12.74 0.91
N LEU A 811 51.10 13.47 1.53
CA LEU A 811 49.67 13.51 1.15
C LEU A 811 49.40 14.40 -0.06
N ILE A 812 50.02 15.55 -0.14
CA ILE A 812 49.79 16.54 -1.18
C ILE A 812 51.08 16.86 -1.92
N ASN A 813 50.95 17.14 -3.21
CA ASN A 813 51.91 18.02 -3.86
C ASN A 813 51.55 19.41 -3.45
N ILE A 814 52.31 19.99 -2.52
CA ILE A 814 52.01 21.28 -1.89
C ILE A 814 51.87 22.37 -2.96
N GLU A 815 52.74 22.32 -4.01
CA GLU A 815 52.68 23.28 -5.10
C GLU A 815 51.40 23.16 -5.95
N ASP A 816 51.01 21.95 -6.31
CA ASP A 816 49.81 21.70 -7.09
C ASP A 816 48.54 22.02 -6.28
N GLU A 817 48.52 21.72 -4.98
CA GLU A 817 47.41 22.03 -4.12
C GLU A 817 47.28 23.54 -3.88
N ILE A 818 48.37 24.25 -3.68
CA ILE A 818 48.37 25.72 -3.63
C ILE A 818 47.81 26.28 -4.93
N ALA A 819 48.29 25.81 -6.09
CA ALA A 819 47.79 26.26 -7.39
C ALA A 819 46.30 25.96 -7.61
N ARG A 820 45.81 24.84 -7.12
CA ARG A 820 44.39 24.48 -7.14
C ARG A 820 43.54 25.41 -6.28
N LEU A 821 44.01 25.64 -5.03
CA LEU A 821 43.33 26.51 -4.08
C LEU A 821 43.35 27.98 -4.52
N GLU A 822 44.43 28.47 -5.17
CA GLU A 822 44.52 29.80 -5.75
C GLU A 822 43.45 30.00 -6.86
N LYS A 823 43.25 28.99 -7.73
CA LYS A 823 42.18 28.99 -8.72
C LYS A 823 40.79 28.97 -8.10
N GLU A 824 40.61 28.24 -6.99
CA GLU A 824 39.36 28.19 -6.25
C GLU A 824 39.07 29.54 -5.59
N ALA A 825 40.07 30.16 -4.95
CA ALA A 825 39.96 31.54 -4.40
C ALA A 825 39.62 32.56 -5.46
N GLU A 826 40.18 32.45 -6.65
CA GLU A 826 39.85 33.34 -7.79
C GLU A 826 38.41 33.14 -8.26
N LYS A 827 37.90 31.94 -8.37
CA LYS A 827 36.50 31.63 -8.70
C LYS A 827 35.53 32.23 -7.64
N LEU A 828 35.86 32.02 -6.37
CA LEU A 828 35.06 32.58 -5.27
C LEU A 828 35.07 34.10 -5.29
N GLN A 829 36.20 34.70 -5.61
CA GLN A 829 36.28 36.16 -5.81
C GLN A 829 35.36 36.63 -6.94
N GLN A 830 35.33 35.94 -8.07
CA GLN A 830 34.44 36.28 -9.19
C GLN A 830 32.98 36.17 -8.78
N GLU A 831 32.61 35.22 -7.94
CA GLU A 831 31.25 35.13 -7.43
C GLU A 831 30.92 36.22 -6.42
N VAL A 832 31.84 36.59 -5.55
CA VAL A 832 31.71 37.79 -4.66
C VAL A 832 31.51 39.06 -5.51
N ASP A 833 32.36 39.31 -6.49
CA ASP A 833 32.30 40.49 -7.37
C ASP A 833 30.97 40.52 -8.14
N ARG A 834 30.47 39.36 -8.55
CA ARG A 834 29.17 39.22 -9.24
C ARG A 834 28.00 39.60 -8.33
N VAL A 835 28.02 39.15 -7.08
CA VAL A 835 26.99 39.47 -6.09
C VAL A 835 27.08 40.96 -5.72
N GLU A 836 28.27 41.50 -5.49
CA GLU A 836 28.48 42.91 -5.20
C GLU A 836 27.99 43.81 -6.35
N LYS A 837 28.33 43.46 -7.60
CA LYS A 837 27.84 44.16 -8.79
C LYS A 837 26.32 44.12 -8.90
N LYS A 838 25.70 43.04 -8.50
CA LYS A 838 24.25 42.89 -8.49
C LYS A 838 23.62 43.74 -7.38
N LEU A 839 24.21 43.79 -6.21
CA LEU A 839 23.76 44.56 -5.06
C LEU A 839 24.05 46.09 -5.20
N SER A 840 25.07 46.50 -5.99
CA SER A 840 25.35 47.89 -6.32
C SER A 840 24.45 48.46 -7.41
N ASN A 841 23.66 47.61 -8.08
CA ASN A 841 22.69 48.08 -9.06
C ASN A 841 21.43 48.61 -8.35
N GLU A 842 21.33 49.93 -8.24
CA GLU A 842 20.23 50.66 -7.59
C GLU A 842 18.85 50.22 -8.15
N LYS A 843 18.76 49.91 -9.44
CA LYS A 843 17.51 49.46 -10.06
C LYS A 843 17.09 48.06 -9.61
N PHE A 844 18.04 47.23 -9.30
CA PHE A 844 17.76 45.90 -8.76
C PHE A 844 17.31 46.01 -7.30
N VAL A 845 18.08 46.72 -6.47
CA VAL A 845 17.78 46.85 -5.03
C VAL A 845 16.44 47.54 -4.78
N ALA A 846 16.09 48.51 -5.63
CA ALA A 846 14.82 49.24 -5.51
C ALA A 846 13.58 48.49 -6.01
N LYS A 847 13.75 47.54 -6.93
CA LYS A 847 12.62 46.80 -7.55
C LYS A 847 12.45 45.36 -7.06
N ALA A 848 13.48 44.73 -6.53
CA ALA A 848 13.40 43.36 -6.03
C ALA A 848 12.75 43.30 -4.64
N PRO A 849 12.00 42.23 -4.31
CA PRO A 849 11.50 42.03 -2.96
C PRO A 849 12.63 42.02 -1.93
N ALA A 850 12.40 42.57 -0.74
CA ALA A 850 13.41 42.66 0.33
C ALA A 850 14.05 41.34 0.67
N ALA A 851 13.26 40.25 0.68
CA ALA A 851 13.74 38.89 0.93
C ALA A 851 14.74 38.39 -0.13
N VAL A 852 14.61 38.81 -1.39
CA VAL A 852 15.53 38.47 -2.49
C VAL A 852 16.84 39.22 -2.36
N VAL A 853 16.79 40.48 -1.97
CA VAL A 853 17.99 41.32 -1.72
C VAL A 853 18.77 40.77 -0.53
N GLU A 854 18.08 40.36 0.55
CA GLU A 854 18.70 39.75 1.73
C GLU A 854 19.31 38.39 1.45
N ALA A 855 18.65 37.57 0.66
CA ALA A 855 19.18 36.28 0.19
C ALA A 855 20.46 36.44 -0.64
N GLU A 856 20.54 37.47 -1.51
CA GLU A 856 21.75 37.77 -2.27
C GLU A 856 22.88 38.28 -1.35
N ARG A 857 22.57 39.09 -0.33
CA ARG A 857 23.56 39.53 0.68
C ARG A 857 24.13 38.33 1.46
N ALA A 858 23.25 37.42 1.94
CA ALA A 858 23.65 36.23 2.64
C ALA A 858 24.56 35.33 1.77
N LYS A 859 24.24 35.22 0.49
CA LYS A 859 25.04 34.49 -0.49
C LYS A 859 26.42 35.11 -0.74
N GLY A 860 26.48 36.45 -0.82
CA GLY A 860 27.75 37.16 -0.92
C GLY A 860 28.62 36.95 0.32
N ALA A 861 28.03 37.05 1.50
CA ALA A 861 28.73 36.80 2.77
C ALA A 861 29.26 35.34 2.88
N ASP A 862 28.50 34.37 2.40
CA ASP A 862 28.92 32.98 2.36
C ASP A 862 30.11 32.75 1.41
N TYR A 863 30.08 33.31 0.19
CA TYR A 863 31.20 33.25 -0.74
C TYR A 863 32.45 33.93 -0.19
N GLN A 864 32.29 35.04 0.51
CA GLN A 864 33.40 35.75 1.15
C GLN A 864 34.04 34.87 2.26
N ALA A 865 33.21 34.24 3.10
CA ALA A 865 33.66 33.36 4.17
C ALA A 865 34.38 32.11 3.61
N GLN A 866 33.86 31.53 2.56
CA GLN A 866 34.51 30.41 1.88
C GLN A 866 35.86 30.81 1.28
N ARG A 867 35.92 31.97 0.64
CA ARG A 867 37.16 32.47 0.09
C ARG A 867 38.24 32.71 1.17
N GLU A 868 37.86 33.33 2.30
CA GLU A 868 38.75 33.56 3.44
C GLU A 868 39.31 32.25 3.99
N ALA A 869 38.45 31.24 4.15
CA ALA A 869 38.89 29.89 4.57
C ALA A 869 39.86 29.24 3.59
N VAL A 870 39.66 29.41 2.28
CA VAL A 870 40.60 28.93 1.25
C VAL A 870 41.92 29.68 1.32
N LEU A 871 41.94 31.01 1.51
CA LEU A 871 43.15 31.79 1.66
C LEU A 871 43.97 31.47 2.90
N ASP A 872 43.28 31.21 4.03
CA ASP A 872 43.90 30.73 5.29
C ASP A 872 44.55 29.38 5.09
N ARG A 873 43.93 28.50 4.34
CA ARG A 873 44.50 27.18 3.98
C ARG A 873 45.72 27.33 3.10
N ILE A 874 45.71 28.21 2.10
CA ILE A 874 46.89 28.54 1.27
C ILE A 874 48.02 29.08 2.14
N ALA A 875 47.72 29.98 3.05
CA ALA A 875 48.72 30.58 3.94
C ALA A 875 49.35 29.50 4.89
N THR A 876 48.57 28.55 5.32
CA THR A 876 49.05 27.41 6.11
C THR A 876 49.94 26.51 5.29
N LEU A 877 49.56 26.17 4.06
CA LEU A 877 50.34 25.31 3.16
C LEU A 877 51.67 25.99 2.72
N LYS A 878 51.73 27.28 2.59
CA LYS A 878 52.95 28.04 2.26
C LYS A 878 53.94 28.10 3.45
N LYS A 879 53.52 27.75 4.66
CA LYS A 879 54.41 27.68 5.83
C LYS A 879 55.06 26.30 6.02
N ILE A 880 54.51 25.29 5.37
CA ILE A 880 55.00 23.94 5.35
C ILE A 880 55.97 23.74 4.18
#